data_19f819abd008b057244f9cb44f95e75c
#
_entry.id   19f819abd008b057244f9cb44f95e75c
#
_cell.length_a   1.000
_cell.length_b   1.000
_cell.length_c   1.000
_cell.angle_alpha   90.00
_cell.angle_beta   90.00
_cell.angle_gamma   90.00
#
_symmetry.space_group_name_H-M   'P 1'
#
loop_
_entity.id
_entity.type
_entity.pdbx_description
1 polymer ?
#
loop_
_entity_poly.entity_id
_entity_poly.type
_entity_poly.pdbx_seq_one_letter_code
_entity_poly.pdbx_strand_id
1 'polypeptide(L)'
;AVLQRWGAPESDPMCRAGRMMIAGLRFGLTFVGIQPARGYQVDPSAVYHDPDLVPPHGYLAFYFWLRNTYGAHGVIHVGKHGNLEWLPGKGVGLSEHCWPDALLGPLPNIYPFIVNDPGEGAQAKRRTQAVIIDHLMPPLTRAETYGPLRNLELLADEYYEAQLLDPRRARELQRDILQLVRDTHIDRELQLDEQLDSDADAAIWLPRLDTYLCDLKESQIRDGLHVFGESPTGRLRIDTLLALLRIPRGDGRGAQSSLLRALAKAFELGFDPLDCALAEPWNGPRPHALLSISDEPWRITGDTRERLELFATQLISQALDAPCGSEPARDGLSATLTPTDTPSRAGSLLQEAGWTEVQAILDNLREVVAPRLDACGPAEMRGLLDALSGRFVPAGPSGAPSRGRLDVLPTGRNFYSVDVRNLPTTTAWRIGFQSANLILERHLQDHGDHLRQLGLSVWGTATMRTGGDDIAQAMALMGVRPVWATGSQRVDDFEILPLSLLDRPRVDVTLRVSGFFRDAFANLIRLFDAAVQAVAALDEPDDLNPLAAKVRAEREALLQSGLDEDAARRQAGWRIFGAKPGAYGAGVQGAIDGRLWQSREDLAEVYLNWGGYAYGGSDEGTAAREQFAQRLSQVQAVLQNQDNREHDLLDSNDYYQFQGGMLAAVENLSGATAASYHGDHSQPDLPRIRTLKEELSRVIRSRAANPKWIEGVKRHGYKGAFEMAATVDNLFAFDATTQLIDDHQYALLADAYLLDANTRDFVREHNPHALRDMTERMLEAQQRGMWKEPGEYREALENLLLDIEEDS
;
A
#
# COMPACT_ATOMS: atom_id res chain seq x y z
N ALA A 1 -38.40 7.98 1.57
CA ALA A 1 -37.01 8.19 1.99
C ALA A 1 -36.37 9.38 1.27
N VAL A 2 -36.31 9.38 -0.10
CA VAL A 2 -35.69 10.49 -0.88
C VAL A 2 -36.33 11.84 -0.57
N LEU A 3 -37.65 11.98 -0.71
CA LEU A 3 -38.37 13.20 -0.39
C LEU A 3 -38.19 13.64 1.07
N GLN A 4 -38.09 12.69 1.98
CA GLN A 4 -37.87 12.97 3.41
C GLN A 4 -36.48 13.52 3.69
N ARG A 5 -35.45 13.02 2.99
CA ARG A 5 -34.05 13.43 3.20
C ARG A 5 -33.70 14.69 2.40
N TRP A 6 -34.13 14.80 1.15
CA TRP A 6 -33.69 15.81 0.21
C TRP A 6 -34.77 16.84 -0.19
N GLY A 7 -35.99 16.72 0.33
CA GLY A 7 -37.10 17.58 -0.05
C GLY A 7 -37.67 17.27 -1.42
N ALA A 8 -38.29 18.25 -2.04
CA ALA A 8 -38.87 18.11 -3.37
C ALA A 8 -37.79 18.05 -4.47
N PRO A 9 -38.05 17.37 -5.61
CA PRO A 9 -37.10 17.29 -6.72
C PRO A 9 -36.59 18.64 -7.24
N GLU A 10 -37.41 19.65 -7.16
CA GLU A 10 -37.09 21.01 -7.60
C GLU A 10 -36.01 21.70 -6.77
N SER A 11 -35.80 21.23 -5.51
CA SER A 11 -34.75 21.70 -4.62
C SER A 11 -33.38 21.07 -4.89
N ASP A 12 -33.32 20.03 -5.72
CA ASP A 12 -32.09 19.35 -6.05
C ASP A 12 -31.15 20.26 -6.86
N PRO A 13 -29.86 20.40 -6.52
CA PRO A 13 -28.91 21.24 -7.25
C PRO A 13 -28.80 20.88 -8.74
N MET A 14 -29.08 19.64 -9.11
CA MET A 14 -29.14 19.21 -10.52
C MET A 14 -30.46 19.57 -11.24
N CYS A 15 -31.43 20.16 -10.57
CA CYS A 15 -32.68 20.59 -11.18
C CYS A 15 -32.56 22.02 -11.72
N ARG A 16 -32.78 22.20 -13.00
CA ARG A 16 -32.82 23.51 -13.69
C ARG A 16 -34.12 23.65 -14.45
N ALA A 17 -34.88 24.72 -14.17
CA ALA A 17 -36.18 25.00 -14.81
C ALA A 17 -37.13 23.77 -14.80
N GLY A 18 -37.22 23.04 -13.68
CA GLY A 18 -38.07 21.86 -13.53
C GLY A 18 -37.60 20.62 -14.28
N ARG A 19 -36.35 20.59 -14.72
CA ARG A 19 -35.73 19.42 -15.39
C ARG A 19 -34.45 19.00 -14.68
N MET A 20 -34.27 17.69 -14.50
CA MET A 20 -33.03 17.13 -14.03
C MET A 20 -31.96 17.16 -15.12
N MET A 21 -30.81 17.72 -14.80
CA MET A 21 -29.64 17.74 -15.68
C MET A 21 -28.90 16.43 -15.59
N ILE A 22 -28.61 15.83 -16.74
CA ILE A 22 -27.80 14.61 -16.85
C ILE A 22 -26.43 15.00 -17.43
N ALA A 23 -25.40 14.91 -16.61
CA ALA A 23 -24.05 15.29 -17.01
C ALA A 23 -23.44 14.24 -17.95
N GLY A 24 -23.10 14.62 -19.16
CA GLY A 24 -22.45 13.75 -20.13
C GLY A 24 -22.60 14.19 -21.58
N LEU A 25 -21.92 13.44 -22.43
CA LEU A 25 -21.86 13.67 -23.87
C LEU A 25 -22.43 12.46 -24.64
N ARG A 26 -23.15 12.74 -25.72
CA ARG A 26 -23.73 11.68 -26.54
C ARG A 26 -22.96 11.54 -27.86
N PHE A 27 -22.47 10.35 -28.13
CA PHE A 27 -21.76 9.97 -29.35
C PHE A 27 -22.56 8.88 -30.08
N GLY A 28 -23.50 9.29 -30.88
CA GLY A 28 -24.42 8.37 -31.58
C GLY A 28 -25.24 7.53 -30.60
N LEU A 29 -24.95 6.22 -30.55
CA LEU A 29 -25.60 5.28 -29.65
C LEU A 29 -24.84 5.10 -28.32
N THR A 30 -23.73 5.80 -28.13
CA THR A 30 -22.94 5.76 -26.89
C THR A 30 -23.14 7.06 -26.11
N PHE A 31 -23.30 6.94 -24.81
CA PHE A 31 -23.33 8.05 -23.86
C PHE A 31 -22.14 7.91 -22.91
N VAL A 32 -21.37 8.98 -22.78
CA VAL A 32 -20.27 9.08 -21.81
C VAL A 32 -20.71 10.08 -20.75
N GLY A 33 -20.91 9.62 -19.54
CA GLY A 33 -21.41 10.44 -18.44
C GLY A 33 -20.57 10.32 -17.18
N ILE A 34 -20.69 11.31 -16.32
CA ILE A 34 -20.09 11.30 -14.99
C ILE A 34 -21.13 10.77 -14.01
N GLN A 35 -20.78 9.73 -13.25
CA GLN A 35 -21.64 9.22 -12.19
C GLN A 35 -21.91 10.32 -11.16
N PRO A 36 -23.17 10.63 -10.85
CA PRO A 36 -23.50 11.67 -9.88
C PRO A 36 -22.98 11.33 -8.47
N ALA A 37 -22.77 12.33 -7.64
CA ALA A 37 -22.42 12.15 -6.23
C ALA A 37 -23.56 11.50 -5.45
N ARG A 38 -23.21 10.67 -4.46
CA ARG A 38 -24.18 10.00 -3.55
C ARG A 38 -24.97 10.97 -2.68
N GLY A 39 -24.44 12.16 -2.45
CA GLY A 39 -25.03 13.21 -1.64
C GLY A 39 -24.37 14.53 -2.01
N TYR A 40 -24.92 15.62 -1.47
CA TYR A 40 -24.35 16.95 -1.64
C TYR A 40 -23.65 17.32 -0.33
N GLN A 41 -22.54 18.03 -0.40
CA GLN A 41 -21.74 18.51 0.77
C GLN A 41 -22.49 19.55 1.63
N VAL A 42 -23.81 19.55 1.61
CA VAL A 42 -24.64 20.49 2.36
C VAL A 42 -24.74 20.14 3.84
N ASP A 43 -24.44 18.90 4.20
CA ASP A 43 -24.46 18.41 5.59
C ASP A 43 -23.15 17.69 5.91
N PRO A 44 -22.31 18.29 6.75
CA PRO A 44 -21.06 17.71 7.19
C PRO A 44 -21.20 16.34 7.86
N SER A 45 -22.37 16.04 8.41
CA SER A 45 -22.67 14.75 9.04
C SER A 45 -23.04 13.67 8.02
N ALA A 46 -23.33 14.04 6.78
CA ALA A 46 -23.65 13.13 5.69
C ALA A 46 -22.37 12.66 5.00
N VAL A 47 -21.57 11.90 5.72
CA VAL A 47 -20.33 11.34 5.21
C VAL A 47 -20.63 10.43 4.02
N TYR A 48 -19.83 10.54 2.98
CA TYR A 48 -19.94 9.82 1.70
C TYR A 48 -20.15 8.30 1.83
N HIS A 49 -19.69 7.71 2.92
CA HIS A 49 -19.82 6.30 3.25
C HIS A 49 -20.92 5.98 4.27
N ASP A 50 -21.80 6.93 4.60
CA ASP A 50 -22.93 6.68 5.50
C ASP A 50 -23.85 5.58 4.90
N PRO A 51 -24.06 4.45 5.61
CA PRO A 51 -24.87 3.33 5.13
C PRO A 51 -26.36 3.67 4.99
N ASP A 52 -26.81 4.74 5.66
CA ASP A 52 -28.19 5.18 5.66
C ASP A 52 -28.44 6.36 4.71
N LEU A 53 -27.38 6.85 4.03
CA LEU A 53 -27.48 7.99 3.11
C LEU A 53 -28.23 7.61 1.83
N VAL A 54 -29.48 8.00 1.78
CA VAL A 54 -30.35 7.82 0.61
C VAL A 54 -29.83 8.66 -0.55
N PRO A 55 -29.70 8.14 -1.79
CA PRO A 55 -29.22 8.90 -2.93
C PRO A 55 -30.19 10.05 -3.30
N PRO A 56 -29.65 11.21 -3.75
CA PRO A 56 -30.47 12.37 -4.10
C PRO A 56 -31.24 12.19 -5.41
N HIS A 57 -32.15 13.13 -5.71
CA HIS A 57 -32.99 13.08 -6.92
C HIS A 57 -32.17 13.06 -8.21
N GLY A 58 -31.09 13.82 -8.28
CA GLY A 58 -30.20 13.85 -9.44
C GLY A 58 -29.56 12.49 -9.71
N TYR A 59 -29.20 11.75 -8.66
CA TYR A 59 -28.65 10.39 -8.75
C TYR A 59 -29.70 9.40 -9.31
N LEU A 60 -30.94 9.45 -8.79
CA LEU A 60 -32.03 8.61 -9.29
C LEU A 60 -32.34 8.94 -10.75
N ALA A 61 -32.42 10.24 -11.07
CA ALA A 61 -32.71 10.71 -12.42
C ALA A 61 -31.70 10.19 -13.45
N PHE A 62 -30.40 10.18 -13.08
CA PHE A 62 -29.34 9.67 -13.95
C PHE A 62 -29.58 8.20 -14.36
N TYR A 63 -29.77 7.30 -13.40
CA TYR A 63 -29.94 5.86 -13.67
C TYR A 63 -31.31 5.58 -14.33
N PHE A 64 -32.37 6.24 -13.90
CA PHE A 64 -33.69 6.08 -14.54
C PHE A 64 -33.70 6.62 -15.94
N TRP A 65 -33.00 7.72 -16.23
CA TRP A 65 -32.83 8.22 -17.58
C TRP A 65 -32.06 7.24 -18.46
N LEU A 66 -30.97 6.68 -17.99
CA LEU A 66 -30.19 5.67 -18.70
C LEU A 66 -31.07 4.47 -19.09
N ARG A 67 -31.88 3.97 -18.14
CA ARG A 67 -32.72 2.79 -18.34
C ARG A 67 -33.95 3.06 -19.23
N ASN A 68 -34.67 4.13 -18.95
CA ASN A 68 -36.02 4.31 -19.47
C ASN A 68 -36.12 5.33 -20.62
N THR A 69 -35.25 6.34 -20.67
CA THR A 69 -35.27 7.39 -21.67
C THR A 69 -34.21 7.19 -22.73
N TYR A 70 -32.98 6.98 -22.31
CA TYR A 70 -31.86 6.69 -23.22
C TYR A 70 -31.94 5.26 -23.78
N GLY A 71 -32.42 4.33 -23.00
CA GLY A 71 -32.57 2.91 -23.38
C GLY A 71 -31.23 2.19 -23.50
N ALA A 72 -30.32 2.40 -22.54
CA ALA A 72 -29.03 1.75 -22.52
C ALA A 72 -29.18 0.22 -22.49
N HIS A 73 -28.38 -0.51 -23.28
CA HIS A 73 -28.31 -1.98 -23.26
C HIS A 73 -27.37 -2.53 -22.20
N GLY A 74 -26.44 -1.71 -21.72
CA GLY A 74 -25.49 -2.04 -20.67
C GLY A 74 -24.75 -0.79 -20.23
N VAL A 75 -24.06 -0.88 -19.10
CA VAL A 75 -23.23 0.17 -18.52
C VAL A 75 -21.80 -0.34 -18.44
N ILE A 76 -20.85 0.45 -18.90
CA ILE A 76 -19.42 0.25 -18.62
C ILE A 76 -19.06 1.24 -17.51
N HIS A 77 -18.69 0.73 -16.36
CA HIS A 77 -18.25 1.54 -15.23
C HIS A 77 -16.74 1.64 -15.24
N VAL A 78 -16.20 2.83 -15.55
CA VAL A 78 -14.76 3.07 -15.62
C VAL A 78 -14.31 3.84 -14.40
N GLY A 79 -13.46 3.23 -13.58
CA GLY A 79 -12.93 3.79 -12.34
C GLY A 79 -12.47 2.71 -11.39
N LYS A 80 -11.68 3.06 -10.37
CA LYS A 80 -11.21 2.06 -9.39
C LYS A 80 -12.36 1.51 -8.55
N HIS A 81 -13.30 2.36 -8.15
CA HIS A 81 -14.64 1.99 -7.70
C HIS A 81 -15.61 3.12 -8.01
N GLY A 82 -16.91 2.80 -8.05
CA GLY A 82 -17.97 3.77 -8.19
C GLY A 82 -18.73 4.00 -6.89
N ASN A 83 -19.86 4.67 -6.99
CA ASN A 83 -20.72 4.97 -5.85
C ASN A 83 -21.85 3.96 -5.70
N LEU A 84 -22.23 3.29 -6.79
CA LEU A 84 -23.46 2.51 -6.86
C LEU A 84 -23.44 1.31 -5.91
N GLU A 85 -22.34 0.59 -5.84
CA GLU A 85 -22.12 -0.57 -4.98
C GLU A 85 -22.10 -0.23 -3.48
N TRP A 86 -21.97 1.05 -3.15
CA TRP A 86 -21.89 1.54 -1.77
C TRP A 86 -23.20 2.13 -1.24
N LEU A 87 -24.24 2.20 -2.07
CA LEU A 87 -25.54 2.72 -1.67
C LEU A 87 -26.20 1.85 -0.58
N PRO A 88 -27.14 2.40 0.22
CA PRO A 88 -27.81 1.65 1.27
C PRO A 88 -28.50 0.38 0.79
N GLY A 89 -28.46 -0.65 1.64
CA GLY A 89 -29.05 -1.95 1.37
C GLY A 89 -28.26 -3.10 1.98
N LYS A 90 -28.66 -4.33 1.73
CA LYS A 90 -27.99 -5.53 2.23
C LYS A 90 -26.57 -5.66 1.70
N GLY A 91 -25.66 -6.20 2.48
CA GLY A 91 -24.28 -6.53 2.05
C GLY A 91 -24.23 -7.68 1.03
N VAL A 92 -25.13 -8.64 1.15
CA VAL A 92 -25.29 -9.80 0.25
C VAL A 92 -26.77 -10.12 0.03
N GLY A 93 -27.10 -10.79 -1.06
CA GLY A 93 -28.46 -11.20 -1.36
C GLY A 93 -29.40 -9.99 -1.48
N LEU A 94 -29.04 -9.04 -2.35
CA LEU A 94 -29.83 -7.83 -2.56
C LEU A 94 -31.25 -8.15 -3.04
N SER A 95 -32.15 -7.21 -2.80
CA SER A 95 -33.54 -7.24 -3.28
C SER A 95 -33.87 -5.90 -3.94
N GLU A 96 -35.02 -5.83 -4.57
CA GLU A 96 -35.56 -4.59 -5.19
C GLU A 96 -35.68 -3.40 -4.23
N HIS A 97 -35.58 -3.66 -2.92
CA HIS A 97 -35.57 -2.63 -1.88
C HIS A 97 -34.17 -2.11 -1.54
N CYS A 98 -33.10 -2.70 -2.10
CA CYS A 98 -31.74 -2.23 -1.97
C CYS A 98 -31.45 -1.22 -3.07
N TRP A 99 -30.85 -0.07 -2.72
CA TRP A 99 -30.63 1.00 -3.68
C TRP A 99 -29.78 0.61 -4.90
N PRO A 100 -28.70 -0.18 -4.77
CA PRO A 100 -27.93 -0.59 -5.95
C PRO A 100 -28.79 -1.34 -6.96
N ASP A 101 -29.60 -2.29 -6.51
CA ASP A 101 -30.46 -3.08 -7.37
C ASP A 101 -31.63 -2.28 -7.95
N ALA A 102 -32.28 -1.45 -7.12
CA ALA A 102 -33.37 -0.60 -7.54
C ALA A 102 -32.98 0.38 -8.65
N LEU A 103 -31.77 0.95 -8.59
CA LEU A 103 -31.27 1.94 -9.54
C LEU A 103 -30.74 1.31 -10.82
N LEU A 104 -29.83 0.33 -10.70
CA LEU A 104 -29.25 -0.35 -11.86
C LEU A 104 -30.30 -1.20 -12.60
N GLY A 105 -31.15 -1.89 -11.85
CA GLY A 105 -32.13 -2.81 -12.40
C GLY A 105 -31.47 -3.93 -13.21
N PRO A 106 -32.05 -4.34 -14.34
CA PRO A 106 -31.56 -5.46 -15.13
C PRO A 106 -30.44 -5.08 -16.13
N LEU A 107 -29.86 -3.87 -16.03
CA LEU A 107 -28.78 -3.49 -16.93
C LEU A 107 -27.52 -4.30 -16.67
N PRO A 108 -26.91 -4.92 -17.68
CA PRO A 108 -25.57 -5.46 -17.59
C PRO A 108 -24.59 -4.38 -17.13
N ASN A 109 -23.83 -4.68 -16.07
CA ASN A 109 -22.80 -3.82 -15.52
C ASN A 109 -21.43 -4.41 -15.78
N ILE A 110 -20.69 -3.82 -16.71
CA ILE A 110 -19.35 -4.24 -17.11
C ILE A 110 -18.38 -3.30 -16.43
N TYR A 111 -17.37 -3.87 -15.72
CA TYR A 111 -16.54 -3.09 -14.82
C TYR A 111 -15.07 -3.39 -15.05
N PRO A 112 -14.36 -2.60 -15.91
CA PRO A 112 -12.90 -2.61 -15.92
C PRO A 112 -12.36 -2.30 -14.53
N PHE A 113 -11.51 -3.20 -13.99
CA PHE A 113 -11.04 -3.07 -12.61
C PHE A 113 -9.62 -3.63 -12.45
N ILE A 114 -8.82 -3.01 -11.60
CA ILE A 114 -7.44 -3.44 -11.42
C ILE A 114 -7.36 -4.83 -10.74
N VAL A 115 -6.49 -5.69 -11.25
CA VAL A 115 -6.39 -7.11 -10.84
C VAL A 115 -5.95 -7.31 -9.38
N ASN A 116 -5.27 -6.31 -8.81
CA ASN A 116 -4.72 -6.37 -7.45
C ASN A 116 -5.68 -5.85 -6.37
N ASP A 117 -6.90 -5.43 -6.73
CA ASP A 117 -7.87 -4.94 -5.76
C ASP A 117 -9.15 -5.81 -5.72
N PRO A 118 -9.03 -7.07 -5.26
CA PRO A 118 -10.15 -8.01 -5.23
C PRO A 118 -11.26 -7.63 -4.25
N GLY A 119 -10.97 -6.82 -3.23
CA GLY A 119 -11.95 -6.42 -2.23
C GLY A 119 -13.05 -5.57 -2.83
N GLU A 120 -12.70 -4.45 -3.42
CA GLU A 120 -13.65 -3.53 -4.02
C GLU A 120 -14.33 -4.14 -5.25
N GLY A 121 -13.58 -4.85 -6.10
CA GLY A 121 -14.18 -5.57 -7.21
C GLY A 121 -15.17 -6.66 -6.78
N ALA A 122 -14.91 -7.37 -5.68
CA ALA A 122 -15.86 -8.30 -5.10
C ALA A 122 -17.13 -7.60 -4.58
N GLN A 123 -17.02 -6.37 -4.07
CA GLN A 123 -18.15 -5.54 -3.68
C GLN A 123 -19.03 -5.19 -4.89
N ALA A 124 -18.44 -4.74 -5.98
CA ALA A 124 -19.14 -4.46 -7.21
C ALA A 124 -19.88 -5.72 -7.74
N LYS A 125 -19.24 -6.88 -7.70
CA LYS A 125 -19.86 -8.18 -8.07
C LYS A 125 -21.05 -8.51 -7.18
N ARG A 126 -20.94 -8.35 -5.87
CA ARG A 126 -21.99 -8.71 -4.92
C ARG A 126 -23.19 -7.77 -4.97
N ARG A 127 -22.93 -6.46 -5.16
CA ARG A 127 -23.96 -5.43 -4.98
C ARG A 127 -24.47 -4.79 -6.26
N THR A 128 -23.76 -4.93 -7.37
CA THR A 128 -24.18 -4.39 -8.68
C THR A 128 -24.10 -5.44 -9.79
N GLN A 129 -24.01 -6.73 -9.44
CA GLN A 129 -23.88 -7.84 -10.39
C GLN A 129 -22.81 -7.61 -11.46
N ALA A 130 -21.73 -6.90 -11.12
CA ALA A 130 -20.70 -6.51 -12.06
C ALA A 130 -19.98 -7.71 -12.67
N VAL A 131 -19.80 -7.67 -13.97
CA VAL A 131 -18.84 -8.49 -14.71
C VAL A 131 -17.54 -7.74 -14.74
N ILE A 132 -16.57 -8.19 -13.96
CA ILE A 132 -15.25 -7.60 -13.92
C ILE A 132 -14.51 -7.92 -15.22
N ILE A 133 -13.84 -6.92 -15.78
CA ILE A 133 -12.78 -7.11 -16.77
C ILE A 133 -11.51 -6.62 -16.11
N ASP A 134 -10.74 -7.55 -15.53
CA ASP A 134 -9.56 -7.15 -14.80
C ASP A 134 -8.48 -6.60 -15.73
N HIS A 135 -7.73 -5.62 -15.23
CA HIS A 135 -6.64 -5.00 -15.96
C HIS A 135 -5.35 -4.99 -15.15
N LEU A 136 -4.25 -4.81 -15.86
CA LEU A 136 -2.91 -4.84 -15.29
C LEU A 136 -2.69 -3.68 -14.32
N MET A 137 -1.77 -3.86 -13.38
CA MET A 137 -1.19 -2.80 -12.55
C MET A 137 -0.33 -1.84 -13.41
N PRO A 138 -0.04 -0.62 -12.92
CA PRO A 138 0.96 0.25 -13.52
C PRO A 138 2.33 -0.44 -13.65
N PRO A 139 3.13 -0.12 -14.68
CA PRO A 139 4.51 -0.59 -14.77
C PRO A 139 5.31 -0.22 -13.53
N LEU A 140 6.18 -1.13 -13.09
CA LEU A 140 7.07 -0.91 -11.96
C LEU A 140 8.50 -0.73 -12.45
N THR A 141 9.24 0.16 -11.78
CA THR A 141 10.65 0.43 -12.03
C THR A 141 11.38 0.70 -10.72
N ARG A 142 12.71 0.65 -10.75
CA ARG A 142 13.56 1.06 -9.63
C ARG A 142 13.59 2.59 -9.52
N ALA A 143 13.52 3.13 -8.29
CA ALA A 143 13.49 4.57 -8.06
C ALA A 143 14.74 5.30 -8.55
N GLU A 144 15.93 4.73 -8.25
CA GLU A 144 17.24 5.36 -8.48
C GLU A 144 17.44 6.65 -7.66
N THR A 145 18.68 7.11 -7.52
CA THR A 145 18.99 8.39 -6.90
C THR A 145 18.95 9.52 -7.94
N TYR A 146 18.58 10.74 -7.49
CA TYR A 146 18.47 11.92 -8.34
C TYR A 146 18.90 13.19 -7.61
N GLY A 147 19.25 14.25 -8.35
CA GLY A 147 19.59 15.55 -7.79
C GLY A 147 20.61 15.48 -6.64
N PRO A 148 20.33 16.11 -5.49
CA PRO A 148 21.24 16.09 -4.34
C PRO A 148 21.52 14.69 -3.76
N LEU A 149 20.56 13.75 -3.87
CA LEU A 149 20.77 12.36 -3.44
C LEU A 149 21.85 11.68 -4.25
N ARG A 150 21.91 11.94 -5.57
CA ARG A 150 22.97 11.43 -6.44
C ARG A 150 24.32 12.03 -6.09
N ASN A 151 24.36 13.32 -5.78
CA ASN A 151 25.58 13.99 -5.34
C ASN A 151 26.09 13.41 -4.02
N LEU A 152 25.21 13.13 -3.05
CA LEU A 152 25.57 12.48 -1.80
C LEU A 152 26.17 11.10 -2.01
N GLU A 153 25.60 10.31 -2.90
CA GLU A 153 26.10 8.99 -3.27
C GLU A 153 27.53 9.09 -3.81
N LEU A 154 27.78 9.99 -4.77
CA LEU A 154 29.10 10.22 -5.35
C LEU A 154 30.13 10.71 -4.31
N LEU A 155 29.74 11.63 -3.44
CA LEU A 155 30.62 12.13 -2.37
C LEU A 155 30.95 11.04 -1.35
N ALA A 156 29.99 10.19 -1.01
CA ALA A 156 30.20 9.06 -0.10
C ALA A 156 31.20 8.05 -0.70
N ASP A 157 31.06 7.74 -2.00
CA ASP A 157 31.99 6.85 -2.72
C ASP A 157 33.42 7.44 -2.71
N GLU A 158 33.56 8.74 -3.04
CA GLU A 158 34.84 9.45 -3.02
C GLU A 158 35.45 9.50 -1.62
N TYR A 159 34.64 9.67 -0.57
CA TYR A 159 35.09 9.65 0.81
C TYR A 159 35.73 8.33 1.19
N TYR A 160 35.06 7.21 0.89
CA TYR A 160 35.60 5.88 1.24
C TYR A 160 36.85 5.53 0.44
N GLU A 161 36.97 6.02 -0.79
CA GLU A 161 38.21 5.88 -1.57
C GLU A 161 39.34 6.71 -0.93
N ALA A 162 39.05 7.96 -0.59
CA ALA A 162 40.01 8.88 0.02
C ALA A 162 40.46 8.42 1.42
N GLN A 163 39.57 7.80 2.19
CA GLN A 163 39.87 7.32 3.55
C GLN A 163 41.10 6.42 3.61
N LEU A 164 41.34 5.63 2.57
CA LEU A 164 42.45 4.71 2.47
C LEU A 164 43.75 5.38 1.93
N LEU A 165 43.64 6.45 1.16
CA LEU A 165 44.70 7.03 0.37
C LEU A 165 45.13 8.42 0.86
N ASP A 166 44.20 9.27 1.28
CA ASP A 166 44.41 10.66 1.69
C ASP A 166 43.48 11.08 2.83
N PRO A 167 43.91 10.93 4.09
CA PRO A 167 43.10 11.29 5.26
C PRO A 167 42.74 12.81 5.34
N ARG A 168 43.42 13.69 4.64
CA ARG A 168 43.07 15.12 4.61
C ARG A 168 41.88 15.33 3.69
N ARG A 169 41.91 14.76 2.48
CA ARG A 169 40.80 14.76 1.53
C ARG A 169 39.57 14.11 2.13
N ALA A 170 39.73 12.99 2.82
CA ALA A 170 38.61 12.32 3.50
C ALA A 170 37.91 13.24 4.51
N ARG A 171 38.65 14.06 5.29
CA ARG A 171 38.05 15.01 6.23
C ARG A 171 37.35 16.19 5.54
N GLU A 172 37.80 16.64 4.39
CA GLU A 172 37.11 17.65 3.60
C GLU A 172 35.81 17.08 3.05
N LEU A 173 35.84 15.90 2.41
CA LEU A 173 34.66 15.21 1.90
C LEU A 173 33.63 14.91 3.00
N GLN A 174 34.07 14.49 4.20
CA GLN A 174 33.18 14.30 5.34
C GLN A 174 32.40 15.59 5.68
N ARG A 175 33.04 16.76 5.66
CA ARG A 175 32.36 18.03 5.91
C ARG A 175 31.40 18.38 4.79
N ASP A 176 31.79 18.16 3.54
CA ASP A 176 30.95 18.45 2.37
C ASP A 176 29.70 17.53 2.38
N ILE A 177 29.87 16.24 2.69
CA ILE A 177 28.76 15.30 2.85
C ILE A 177 27.83 15.76 3.98
N LEU A 178 28.39 16.09 5.16
CA LEU A 178 27.58 16.51 6.29
C LEU A 178 26.84 17.82 6.01
N GLN A 179 27.48 18.75 5.31
CA GLN A 179 26.83 19.99 4.88
C GLN A 179 25.66 19.68 3.92
N LEU A 180 25.87 18.84 2.92
CA LEU A 180 24.84 18.49 1.96
C LEU A 180 23.69 17.67 2.62
N VAL A 181 24.00 16.80 3.59
CA VAL A 181 23.02 16.09 4.40
C VAL A 181 22.13 17.07 5.19
N ARG A 182 22.71 18.12 5.75
CA ARG A 182 21.97 19.19 6.45
C ARG A 182 21.16 20.05 5.47
N ASP A 183 21.76 20.48 4.37
CA ASP A 183 21.08 21.28 3.34
C ASP A 183 19.89 20.56 2.71
N THR A 184 19.95 19.24 2.64
CA THR A 184 18.87 18.37 2.16
C THR A 184 17.93 17.87 3.25
N HIS A 185 18.19 18.21 4.51
CA HIS A 185 17.46 17.78 5.71
C HIS A 185 17.41 16.24 5.91
N ILE A 186 18.34 15.50 5.32
CA ILE A 186 18.44 14.04 5.52
C ILE A 186 18.89 13.72 6.96
N ASP A 187 19.61 14.62 7.61
CA ASP A 187 19.94 14.55 9.03
C ASP A 187 18.71 14.32 9.91
N ARG A 188 17.59 15.01 9.63
CA ARG A 188 16.32 14.84 10.35
C ARG A 188 15.69 13.49 10.10
N GLU A 189 15.73 13.04 8.86
CA GLU A 189 15.19 11.72 8.47
C GLU A 189 16.00 10.55 9.04
N LEU A 190 17.31 10.72 9.15
CA LEU A 190 18.23 9.78 9.78
C LEU A 190 18.30 9.94 11.31
N GLN A 191 17.62 10.94 11.89
CA GLN A 191 17.67 11.26 13.32
C GLN A 191 19.10 11.41 13.83
N LEU A 192 19.91 12.22 13.14
CA LEU A 192 21.30 12.49 13.51
C LEU A 192 21.36 13.62 14.55
N ASP A 193 22.26 13.47 15.53
CA ASP A 193 22.49 14.51 16.54
C ASP A 193 23.17 15.73 15.93
N GLU A 194 22.94 16.93 16.50
CA GLU A 194 23.47 18.21 16.00
C GLU A 194 25.03 18.29 16.09
N GLN A 195 25.67 17.45 16.90
CA GLN A 195 27.13 17.49 17.18
C GLN A 195 27.88 16.30 16.51
N LEU A 196 27.91 16.27 15.18
CA LEU A 196 28.50 15.14 14.42
C LEU A 196 29.83 15.50 13.71
N ASP A 197 30.68 16.32 14.31
CA ASP A 197 31.87 16.85 13.63
C ASP A 197 33.15 15.99 13.83
N SER A 198 33.12 14.90 14.57
CA SER A 198 34.30 14.06 14.81
C SER A 198 34.43 12.88 13.83
N ASP A 199 35.67 12.42 13.59
CA ASP A 199 35.96 11.21 12.81
C ASP A 199 35.29 9.96 13.41
N ALA A 200 35.05 9.94 14.73
CA ALA A 200 34.34 8.87 15.42
C ALA A 200 32.83 8.87 15.10
N ASP A 201 32.23 10.05 14.99
CA ASP A 201 30.81 10.21 14.63
C ASP A 201 30.57 9.79 13.18
N ALA A 202 31.50 10.13 12.28
CA ALA A 202 31.43 9.74 10.88
C ALA A 202 31.37 8.22 10.68
N ALA A 203 32.09 7.45 11.50
CA ALA A 203 32.06 6.00 11.47
C ALA A 203 30.66 5.42 11.83
N ILE A 204 29.80 6.21 12.47
CA ILE A 204 28.45 5.80 12.88
C ILE A 204 27.41 6.26 11.84
N TRP A 205 27.44 7.53 11.42
CA TRP A 205 26.37 8.09 10.58
C TRP A 205 26.55 7.82 9.08
N LEU A 206 27.78 7.71 8.56
CA LEU A 206 28.02 7.41 7.15
C LEU A 206 27.43 6.05 6.70
N PRO A 207 27.60 4.94 7.44
CA PRO A 207 26.94 3.69 7.08
C PRO A 207 25.40 3.79 7.12
N ARG A 208 24.84 4.64 8.00
CA ARG A 208 23.39 4.90 8.03
C ARG A 208 22.94 5.65 6.79
N LEU A 209 23.72 6.65 6.34
CA LEU A 209 23.49 7.37 5.10
C LEU A 209 23.55 6.41 3.89
N ASP A 210 24.58 5.56 3.82
CA ASP A 210 24.69 4.55 2.75
C ASP A 210 23.46 3.63 2.71
N THR A 211 23.06 3.13 3.88
CA THR A 211 21.86 2.26 3.99
C THR A 211 20.61 2.99 3.49
N TYR A 212 20.45 4.25 3.88
CA TYR A 212 19.32 5.09 3.48
C TYR A 212 19.30 5.35 1.97
N LEU A 213 20.43 5.75 1.38
CA LEU A 213 20.53 6.00 -0.06
C LEU A 213 20.27 4.73 -0.87
N CYS A 214 20.81 3.59 -0.42
CA CYS A 214 20.54 2.30 -1.04
C CYS A 214 19.06 1.89 -0.94
N ASP A 215 18.41 2.09 0.21
CA ASP A 215 16.98 1.80 0.39
C ASP A 215 16.10 2.66 -0.52
N LEU A 216 16.45 3.93 -0.72
CA LEU A 216 15.77 4.82 -1.66
C LEU A 216 15.96 4.34 -3.11
N LYS A 217 17.21 4.11 -3.51
CA LYS A 217 17.61 3.71 -4.87
C LYS A 217 16.93 2.42 -5.31
N GLU A 218 16.86 1.44 -4.40
CA GLU A 218 16.31 0.11 -4.64
C GLU A 218 14.79 0.02 -4.50
N SER A 219 14.12 1.12 -4.12
CA SER A 219 12.67 1.15 -3.97
C SER A 219 11.99 0.88 -5.31
N GLN A 220 11.00 -0.01 -5.30
CA GLN A 220 10.14 -0.22 -6.46
C GLN A 220 9.06 0.84 -6.47
N ILE A 221 8.94 1.58 -7.56
CA ILE A 221 7.95 2.64 -7.76
C ILE A 221 7.18 2.44 -9.05
N ARG A 222 6.00 3.02 -9.14
CA ARG A 222 5.23 3.04 -10.38
C ARG A 222 5.87 3.98 -11.40
N ASP A 223 5.90 3.60 -12.68
CA ASP A 223 6.31 4.44 -13.79
C ASP A 223 5.10 4.75 -14.68
N GLY A 224 4.35 5.75 -14.27
CA GLY A 224 3.07 6.12 -14.88
C GLY A 224 1.90 5.28 -14.40
N LEU A 225 0.90 5.15 -15.26
CA LEU A 225 -0.33 4.40 -15.03
C LEU A 225 -0.51 3.31 -16.08
N HIS A 226 -1.37 2.32 -15.81
CA HIS A 226 -1.81 1.39 -16.84
C HIS A 226 -2.83 2.03 -17.78
N VAL A 227 -2.69 1.81 -19.06
CA VAL A 227 -3.68 2.17 -20.08
C VAL A 227 -4.46 0.92 -20.46
N PHE A 228 -5.76 0.92 -20.20
CA PHE A 228 -6.63 -0.22 -20.46
C PHE A 228 -6.57 -0.65 -21.93
N GLY A 229 -6.27 -1.92 -22.16
CA GLY A 229 -6.13 -2.47 -23.50
C GLY A 229 -4.72 -2.38 -24.09
N GLU A 230 -3.76 -1.82 -23.36
CA GLU A 230 -2.37 -1.71 -23.79
C GLU A 230 -1.44 -2.47 -22.83
N SER A 231 -0.63 -3.36 -23.37
CA SER A 231 0.45 -3.99 -22.61
C SER A 231 1.68 -3.09 -22.57
N PRO A 232 2.51 -3.12 -21.50
CA PRO A 232 3.72 -2.32 -21.43
C PRO A 232 4.69 -2.71 -22.56
N THR A 233 5.38 -1.70 -23.14
CA THR A 233 6.32 -1.86 -24.26
C THR A 233 7.68 -1.25 -23.94
N GLY A 234 8.70 -1.56 -24.74
CA GLY A 234 10.05 -1.00 -24.61
C GLY A 234 10.63 -1.19 -23.21
N ARG A 235 11.17 -0.11 -22.63
CA ARG A 235 11.75 -0.10 -21.27
C ARG A 235 10.74 -0.53 -20.22
N LEU A 236 9.51 -0.03 -20.25
CA LEU A 236 8.48 -0.35 -19.28
C LEU A 236 8.16 -1.85 -19.23
N ARG A 237 8.21 -2.53 -20.39
CA ARG A 237 8.05 -3.99 -20.47
C ARG A 237 9.19 -4.72 -19.76
N ILE A 238 10.43 -4.32 -20.01
CA ILE A 238 11.63 -4.94 -19.42
C ILE A 238 11.62 -4.73 -17.90
N ASP A 239 11.39 -3.50 -17.44
CA ASP A 239 11.34 -3.16 -16.02
C ASP A 239 10.23 -3.94 -15.30
N THR A 240 9.04 -4.05 -15.90
CA THR A 240 7.94 -4.86 -15.36
C THR A 240 8.32 -6.34 -15.28
N LEU A 241 8.94 -6.90 -16.32
CA LEU A 241 9.41 -8.29 -16.32
C LEU A 241 10.46 -8.53 -15.24
N LEU A 242 11.40 -7.58 -15.06
CA LEU A 242 12.38 -7.67 -13.97
C LEU A 242 11.70 -7.68 -12.62
N ALA A 243 10.74 -6.77 -12.37
CA ALA A 243 9.97 -6.72 -11.12
C ALA A 243 9.25 -8.05 -10.85
N LEU A 244 8.67 -8.69 -11.89
CA LEU A 244 8.00 -9.99 -11.77
C LEU A 244 8.96 -11.17 -11.52
N LEU A 245 10.22 -11.07 -11.98
CA LEU A 245 11.24 -12.12 -11.81
C LEU A 245 12.13 -11.90 -10.57
N ARG A 246 12.02 -10.76 -9.92
CA ARG A 246 12.85 -10.35 -8.78
C ARG A 246 12.67 -11.28 -7.58
N ILE A 247 11.43 -11.63 -7.27
CA ILE A 247 11.09 -12.49 -6.13
C ILE A 247 10.78 -13.93 -6.56
N PRO A 248 10.92 -14.91 -5.65
CA PRO A 248 10.49 -16.27 -5.93
C PRO A 248 8.99 -16.36 -6.21
N ARG A 249 8.60 -17.29 -7.07
CA ARG A 249 7.21 -17.55 -7.46
C ARG A 249 6.86 -19.01 -7.16
N GLY A 250 5.58 -19.29 -6.98
CA GLY A 250 5.13 -20.67 -6.73
C GLY A 250 5.87 -21.35 -5.60
N ASP A 251 6.62 -22.41 -5.90
CA ASP A 251 7.46 -23.14 -4.92
C ASP A 251 8.87 -22.54 -4.75
N GLY A 252 9.19 -21.48 -5.49
CA GLY A 252 10.47 -20.78 -5.42
C GLY A 252 11.68 -21.53 -5.98
N ARG A 253 11.47 -22.57 -6.81
CA ARG A 253 12.54 -23.45 -7.31
C ARG A 253 12.63 -23.45 -8.83
N GLY A 254 13.86 -23.70 -9.34
CA GLY A 254 14.11 -23.80 -10.78
C GLY A 254 13.58 -22.57 -11.54
N ALA A 255 12.73 -22.77 -12.53
CA ALA A 255 12.15 -21.68 -13.31
C ALA A 255 11.29 -20.68 -12.49
N GLN A 256 10.89 -21.01 -11.27
CA GLN A 256 10.13 -20.17 -10.37
C GLN A 256 10.98 -19.45 -9.31
N SER A 257 12.28 -19.68 -9.29
CA SER A 257 13.23 -18.99 -8.43
C SER A 257 13.34 -17.50 -8.75
N SER A 258 13.93 -16.73 -7.84
CA SER A 258 14.34 -15.35 -8.08
C SER A 258 15.49 -15.28 -9.07
N LEU A 259 15.38 -14.45 -10.11
CA LEU A 259 16.47 -14.24 -11.05
C LEU A 259 17.71 -13.68 -10.37
N LEU A 260 17.55 -12.77 -9.40
CA LEU A 260 18.68 -12.18 -8.68
C LEU A 260 19.40 -13.22 -7.81
N ARG A 261 18.68 -14.10 -7.10
CA ARG A 261 19.25 -15.19 -6.31
C ARG A 261 19.96 -16.20 -7.21
N ALA A 262 19.38 -16.55 -8.35
CA ALA A 262 20.00 -17.45 -9.31
C ALA A 262 21.30 -16.87 -9.87
N LEU A 263 21.33 -15.58 -10.20
CA LEU A 263 22.53 -14.88 -10.65
C LEU A 263 23.61 -14.80 -9.56
N ALA A 264 23.23 -14.45 -8.31
CA ALA A 264 24.19 -14.43 -7.18
C ALA A 264 24.84 -15.80 -6.97
N LYS A 265 24.08 -16.88 -7.12
CA LYS A 265 24.57 -18.26 -7.07
C LYS A 265 25.45 -18.61 -8.27
N ALA A 266 25.05 -18.21 -9.49
CA ALA A 266 25.80 -18.45 -10.71
C ALA A 266 27.18 -17.76 -10.72
N PHE A 267 27.25 -16.57 -10.13
CA PHE A 267 28.49 -15.82 -9.95
C PHE A 267 29.26 -16.16 -8.65
N GLU A 268 28.76 -17.12 -7.85
CA GLU A 268 29.38 -17.54 -6.58
C GLU A 268 29.62 -16.37 -5.61
N LEU A 269 28.67 -15.42 -5.52
CA LEU A 269 28.85 -14.21 -4.72
C LEU A 269 28.72 -14.42 -3.22
N GLY A 270 28.16 -15.54 -2.78
CA GLY A 270 28.12 -15.94 -1.36
C GLY A 270 27.16 -15.11 -0.49
N PHE A 271 26.19 -14.40 -1.07
CA PHE A 271 25.19 -13.64 -0.33
C PHE A 271 23.79 -13.78 -0.96
N ASP A 272 22.75 -13.43 -0.21
CA ASP A 272 21.39 -13.34 -0.72
C ASP A 272 21.08 -11.90 -1.14
N PRO A 273 20.91 -11.59 -2.44
CA PRO A 273 20.66 -10.22 -2.90
C PRO A 273 19.30 -9.65 -2.45
N LEU A 274 18.38 -10.48 -1.98
CA LEU A 274 17.09 -10.01 -1.46
C LEU A 274 17.14 -9.80 0.05
N ASP A 275 18.05 -10.50 0.76
CA ASP A 275 18.23 -10.44 2.22
C ASP A 275 19.68 -10.14 2.57
N CYS A 276 20.06 -8.89 2.46
CA CYS A 276 21.42 -8.43 2.74
C CYS A 276 21.41 -7.04 3.38
N ALA A 277 22.42 -6.76 4.17
CA ALA A 277 22.72 -5.43 4.66
C ALA A 277 23.41 -4.63 3.54
N LEU A 278 22.69 -3.70 2.95
CA LEU A 278 23.10 -3.00 1.71
C LEU A 278 24.39 -2.20 1.88
N ALA A 279 24.60 -1.57 3.05
CA ALA A 279 25.78 -0.75 3.34
C ALA A 279 27.02 -1.54 3.81
N GLU A 280 26.93 -2.87 3.92
CA GLU A 280 28.11 -3.66 4.27
C GLU A 280 29.20 -3.58 3.20
N PRO A 281 30.48 -3.40 3.58
CA PRO A 281 31.59 -3.40 2.63
C PRO A 281 31.64 -4.71 1.84
N TRP A 282 31.71 -4.62 0.51
CA TRP A 282 31.79 -5.78 -0.35
C TRP A 282 33.22 -6.35 -0.41
N ASN A 283 33.40 -7.50 0.20
CA ASN A 283 34.66 -8.27 0.19
C ASN A 283 34.58 -9.54 -0.65
N GLY A 284 33.47 -9.73 -1.36
CA GLY A 284 33.23 -10.92 -2.17
C GLY A 284 33.86 -10.83 -3.57
N PRO A 285 33.62 -11.84 -4.42
CA PRO A 285 34.08 -11.87 -5.80
C PRO A 285 33.58 -10.68 -6.60
N ARG A 286 34.39 -10.26 -7.61
CA ARG A 286 34.03 -9.21 -8.59
C ARG A 286 34.15 -9.77 -10.01
N PRO A 287 33.17 -10.57 -10.47
CA PRO A 287 33.20 -11.16 -11.81
C PRO A 287 33.29 -10.08 -12.89
N HIS A 288 34.06 -10.32 -13.95
CA HIS A 288 34.28 -9.38 -15.04
C HIS A 288 32.97 -8.91 -15.68
N ALA A 289 31.98 -9.79 -15.85
CA ALA A 289 30.69 -9.45 -16.42
C ALA A 289 29.93 -8.39 -15.56
N LEU A 290 30.07 -8.45 -14.22
CA LEU A 290 29.49 -7.46 -13.33
C LEU A 290 30.36 -6.20 -13.18
N LEU A 291 31.69 -6.30 -13.40
CA LEU A 291 32.56 -5.13 -13.48
C LEU A 291 32.25 -4.27 -14.70
N SER A 292 32.04 -4.91 -15.86
CA SER A 292 31.82 -4.22 -17.11
C SER A 292 30.39 -3.67 -17.32
N ILE A 293 29.44 -3.99 -16.47
CA ILE A 293 28.05 -3.56 -16.59
C ILE A 293 27.82 -2.11 -16.15
N SER A 294 28.70 -1.58 -15.28
CA SER A 294 28.63 -0.23 -14.75
C SER A 294 30.02 0.32 -14.45
N ASP A 295 30.26 1.58 -14.76
CA ASP A 295 31.47 2.32 -14.43
C ASP A 295 31.46 2.91 -13.00
N GLU A 296 30.31 2.79 -12.31
CA GLU A 296 30.16 3.27 -10.93
C GLU A 296 31.06 2.52 -9.97
N PRO A 297 31.44 3.10 -8.82
CA PRO A 297 32.21 2.41 -7.78
C PRO A 297 31.54 1.11 -7.33
N TRP A 298 32.32 0.14 -6.95
CA TRP A 298 31.82 -1.12 -6.39
C TRP A 298 32.40 -1.33 -5.00
N ARG A 299 31.73 -0.82 -4.00
CA ARG A 299 32.23 -0.67 -2.64
C ARG A 299 31.47 -1.54 -1.62
N ILE A 300 30.15 -1.57 -1.73
CA ILE A 300 29.23 -2.18 -0.76
C ILE A 300 28.37 -3.28 -1.40
N THR A 301 27.66 -4.00 -0.56
CA THR A 301 26.73 -5.07 -0.97
C THR A 301 25.60 -4.52 -1.83
N GLY A 302 25.15 -3.28 -1.59
CA GLY A 302 24.19 -2.56 -2.42
C GLY A 302 24.64 -2.42 -3.88
N ASP A 303 25.92 -2.04 -4.09
CA ASP A 303 26.48 -1.93 -5.46
C ASP A 303 26.50 -3.29 -6.17
N THR A 304 26.75 -4.36 -5.41
CA THR A 304 26.74 -5.74 -5.95
C THR A 304 25.33 -6.12 -6.40
N ARG A 305 24.33 -5.79 -5.59
CA ARG A 305 22.91 -6.02 -5.92
C ARG A 305 22.48 -5.22 -7.12
N GLU A 306 22.85 -3.93 -7.21
CA GLU A 306 22.56 -3.08 -8.37
C GLU A 306 23.13 -3.66 -9.66
N ARG A 307 24.41 -4.09 -9.64
CA ARG A 307 25.05 -4.73 -10.79
C ARG A 307 24.34 -6.01 -11.21
N LEU A 308 23.82 -6.80 -10.24
CA LEU A 308 22.98 -7.97 -10.55
C LEU A 308 21.68 -7.57 -11.24
N GLU A 309 21.03 -6.47 -10.83
CA GLU A 309 19.80 -5.98 -11.46
C GLU A 309 20.07 -5.45 -12.87
N LEU A 310 21.13 -4.68 -13.08
CA LEU A 310 21.55 -4.22 -14.40
C LEU A 310 21.85 -5.40 -15.32
N PHE A 311 22.55 -6.41 -14.80
CA PHE A 311 22.86 -7.62 -15.58
C PHE A 311 21.59 -8.43 -15.88
N ALA A 312 20.66 -8.55 -14.93
CA ALA A 312 19.37 -9.19 -15.14
C ALA A 312 18.55 -8.46 -16.23
N THR A 313 18.53 -7.13 -16.21
CA THR A 313 17.89 -6.30 -17.25
C THR A 313 18.46 -6.59 -18.63
N GLN A 314 19.79 -6.68 -18.74
CA GLN A 314 20.45 -7.01 -19.99
C GLN A 314 20.10 -8.44 -20.47
N LEU A 315 20.09 -9.42 -19.56
CA LEU A 315 19.71 -10.80 -19.88
C LEU A 315 18.25 -10.91 -20.34
N ILE A 316 17.33 -10.20 -19.69
CA ILE A 316 15.92 -10.15 -20.07
C ILE A 316 15.79 -9.59 -21.48
N SER A 317 16.46 -8.46 -21.78
CA SER A 317 16.46 -7.86 -23.13
C SER A 317 16.97 -8.84 -24.17
N GLN A 318 18.14 -9.44 -23.95
CA GLN A 318 18.74 -10.42 -24.88
C GLN A 318 17.85 -11.65 -25.07
N ALA A 319 17.22 -12.15 -23.99
CA ALA A 319 16.32 -13.30 -24.08
C ALA A 319 15.09 -13.02 -24.93
N LEU A 320 14.60 -11.78 -24.94
CA LEU A 320 13.44 -11.37 -25.72
C LEU A 320 13.76 -11.08 -27.18
N ASP A 321 15.00 -10.65 -27.50
CA ASP A 321 15.47 -10.36 -28.86
C ASP A 321 15.88 -11.65 -29.61
N ALA A 322 16.13 -12.75 -28.91
CA ALA A 322 16.51 -14.02 -29.52
C ALA A 322 15.34 -14.65 -30.30
N PRO A 323 15.53 -15.12 -31.58
CA PRO A 323 14.47 -15.75 -32.32
C PRO A 323 13.91 -16.97 -31.62
N CYS A 324 12.56 -17.11 -31.60
CA CYS A 324 11.89 -18.28 -31.03
C CYS A 324 12.37 -19.58 -31.73
N GLY A 325 12.97 -20.50 -30.92
CA GLY A 325 13.49 -21.78 -31.45
C GLY A 325 15.01 -21.82 -31.72
N SER A 326 15.75 -20.74 -31.58
CA SER A 326 17.21 -20.79 -31.45
C SER A 326 17.54 -21.25 -30.00
N GLU A 327 18.29 -22.36 -29.89
CA GLU A 327 19.03 -22.54 -28.64
C GLU A 327 19.84 -21.24 -28.43
N PRO A 328 19.72 -20.58 -27.24
CA PRO A 328 20.58 -19.47 -26.94
C PRO A 328 22.00 -20.02 -27.12
N ALA A 329 22.74 -19.40 -28.04
CA ALA A 329 24.07 -19.85 -28.29
C ALA A 329 24.82 -19.92 -26.94
N ARG A 330 25.14 -21.13 -26.50
CA ARG A 330 26.11 -21.36 -25.41
C ARG A 330 27.36 -20.52 -25.64
N ASP A 331 27.64 -20.20 -26.91
CA ASP A 331 28.74 -19.38 -27.39
C ASP A 331 28.56 -17.87 -27.07
N GLY A 332 27.36 -17.31 -27.02
CA GLY A 332 27.12 -15.89 -26.66
C GLY A 332 27.31 -15.62 -25.18
N LEU A 333 26.82 -16.49 -24.32
CA LEU A 333 27.05 -16.44 -22.86
C LEU A 333 28.51 -16.85 -22.53
N SER A 334 29.08 -17.81 -23.29
CA SER A 334 30.45 -18.25 -23.11
C SER A 334 31.49 -17.25 -23.60
N ALA A 335 31.19 -16.43 -24.62
CA ALA A 335 32.11 -15.43 -25.14
C ALA A 335 32.32 -14.21 -24.24
N THR A 336 31.35 -13.94 -23.33
CA THR A 336 31.46 -12.90 -22.30
C THR A 336 32.06 -13.44 -20.99
N LEU A 337 32.15 -14.75 -20.86
CA LEU A 337 32.56 -15.46 -19.62
C LEU A 337 33.80 -16.32 -19.90
N THR A 338 34.95 -15.73 -20.24
CA THR A 338 36.23 -16.47 -20.19
C THR A 338 36.73 -16.49 -18.73
N PRO A 339 36.72 -17.63 -18.05
CA PRO A 339 37.31 -17.74 -16.69
C PRO A 339 38.80 -17.72 -16.82
N THR A 340 39.52 -16.78 -16.22
CA THR A 340 40.97 -16.78 -16.12
C THR A 340 41.49 -17.48 -14.86
N ASP A 341 40.61 -18.03 -14.00
CA ASP A 341 41.01 -18.76 -12.82
C ASP A 341 40.28 -20.11 -12.75
N THR A 342 41.10 -21.17 -12.54
CA THR A 342 40.64 -22.57 -12.43
C THR A 342 39.87 -22.78 -11.13
N PRO A 343 38.53 -22.91 -11.13
CA PRO A 343 37.76 -23.15 -9.91
C PRO A 343 38.02 -24.59 -9.38
N SER A 344 37.87 -24.76 -8.08
CA SER A 344 37.84 -26.09 -7.47
C SER A 344 36.70 -26.92 -8.06
N ARG A 345 36.80 -28.24 -8.12
CA ARG A 345 35.78 -29.14 -8.70
C ARG A 345 34.39 -28.98 -8.07
N ALA A 346 34.31 -28.55 -6.83
CA ALA A 346 33.07 -28.22 -6.13
C ALA A 346 32.50 -26.85 -6.61
N GLY A 347 33.36 -25.84 -6.82
CA GLY A 347 32.98 -24.54 -7.34
C GLY A 347 32.41 -24.61 -8.76
N SER A 348 33.01 -25.45 -9.64
CA SER A 348 32.50 -25.60 -11.02
C SER A 348 31.10 -26.24 -11.08
N LEU A 349 30.81 -27.20 -10.17
CA LEU A 349 29.45 -27.80 -10.10
C LEU A 349 28.38 -26.81 -9.60
N LEU A 350 28.73 -25.93 -8.66
CA LEU A 350 27.85 -24.90 -8.15
C LEU A 350 27.59 -23.83 -9.20
N GLN A 351 28.61 -23.44 -9.95
CA GLN A 351 28.50 -22.49 -11.03
C GLN A 351 27.64 -23.03 -12.19
N GLU A 352 27.88 -24.29 -12.63
CA GLU A 352 27.03 -24.96 -13.61
C GLU A 352 25.56 -25.05 -13.17
N ALA A 353 25.31 -25.39 -11.89
CA ALA A 353 23.97 -25.47 -11.35
C ALA A 353 23.27 -24.09 -11.29
N GLY A 354 24.00 -23.02 -10.95
CA GLY A 354 23.47 -21.65 -10.95
C GLY A 354 23.07 -21.18 -12.34
N TRP A 355 23.92 -21.36 -13.33
CA TRP A 355 23.60 -21.01 -14.73
C TRP A 355 22.48 -21.84 -15.32
N THR A 356 22.34 -23.11 -14.94
CA THR A 356 21.20 -23.95 -15.33
C THR A 356 19.89 -23.39 -14.76
N GLU A 357 19.90 -22.88 -13.55
CA GLU A 357 18.72 -22.24 -12.93
C GLU A 357 18.38 -20.90 -13.61
N VAL A 358 19.38 -20.06 -13.89
CA VAL A 358 19.23 -18.82 -14.68
C VAL A 358 18.61 -19.11 -16.03
N GLN A 359 19.13 -20.12 -16.75
CA GLN A 359 18.60 -20.51 -18.06
C GLN A 359 17.14 -20.96 -17.97
N ALA A 360 16.78 -21.77 -16.97
CA ALA A 360 15.40 -22.21 -16.77
C ALA A 360 14.45 -21.03 -16.50
N ILE A 361 14.92 -19.99 -15.76
CA ILE A 361 14.14 -18.77 -15.52
C ILE A 361 13.97 -17.99 -16.83
N LEU A 362 15.03 -17.84 -17.64
CA LEU A 362 14.96 -17.12 -18.91
C LEU A 362 14.12 -17.87 -19.97
N ASP A 363 14.15 -19.19 -19.97
CA ASP A 363 13.25 -20.00 -20.82
C ASP A 363 11.80 -19.82 -20.41
N ASN A 364 11.50 -19.86 -19.10
CA ASN A 364 10.17 -19.57 -18.56
C ASN A 364 9.73 -18.12 -18.84
N LEU A 365 10.66 -17.17 -18.79
CA LEU A 365 10.39 -15.79 -19.21
C LEU A 365 9.90 -15.75 -20.66
N ARG A 366 10.62 -16.36 -21.60
CA ARG A 366 10.28 -16.36 -23.02
C ARG A 366 8.99 -17.11 -23.35
N GLU A 367 8.78 -18.26 -22.73
CA GLU A 367 7.69 -19.16 -23.07
C GLU A 367 6.39 -18.85 -22.34
N VAL A 368 6.47 -18.26 -21.13
CA VAL A 368 5.32 -18.09 -20.25
C VAL A 368 5.10 -16.67 -19.80
N VAL A 369 6.12 -16.04 -19.17
CA VAL A 369 5.91 -14.77 -18.45
C VAL A 369 5.70 -13.61 -19.41
N ALA A 370 6.61 -13.43 -20.38
CA ALA A 370 6.52 -12.36 -21.35
C ALA A 370 5.29 -12.50 -22.27
N PRO A 371 4.97 -13.68 -22.84
CA PRO A 371 3.73 -13.84 -23.60
C PRO A 371 2.45 -13.54 -22.78
N ARG A 372 2.40 -13.88 -21.49
CA ARG A 372 1.27 -13.55 -20.65
C ARG A 372 1.15 -12.04 -20.39
N LEU A 373 2.28 -11.36 -20.15
CA LEU A 373 2.31 -9.90 -19.98
C LEU A 373 1.87 -9.20 -21.28
N ASP A 374 2.41 -9.64 -22.42
CA ASP A 374 2.09 -9.08 -23.74
C ASP A 374 0.61 -9.31 -24.12
N ALA A 375 0.01 -10.38 -23.63
CA ALA A 375 -1.38 -10.70 -23.89
C ALA A 375 -2.38 -9.91 -23.02
N CYS A 376 -1.96 -9.18 -21.98
CA CYS A 376 -2.84 -8.46 -21.08
C CYS A 376 -3.73 -7.44 -21.82
N GLY A 377 -3.15 -6.46 -22.50
CA GLY A 377 -3.91 -5.45 -23.22
C GLY A 377 -4.90 -6.04 -24.25
N PRO A 378 -4.48 -6.92 -25.18
CA PRO A 378 -5.39 -7.59 -26.11
C PRO A 378 -6.49 -8.41 -25.40
N ALA A 379 -6.21 -9.03 -24.25
CA ALA A 379 -7.20 -9.82 -23.52
C ALA A 379 -8.20 -8.91 -22.76
N GLU A 380 -7.76 -7.79 -22.23
CA GLU A 380 -8.62 -6.76 -21.61
C GLU A 380 -9.66 -6.24 -22.61
N MET A 381 -9.23 -5.86 -23.80
CA MET A 381 -10.12 -5.41 -24.87
C MET A 381 -11.06 -6.52 -25.33
N ARG A 382 -10.58 -7.75 -25.45
CA ARG A 382 -11.41 -8.90 -25.84
C ARG A 382 -12.46 -9.18 -24.75
N GLY A 383 -12.07 -9.20 -23.48
CA GLY A 383 -12.98 -9.40 -22.36
C GLY A 383 -14.09 -8.35 -22.32
N LEU A 384 -13.75 -7.07 -22.55
CA LEU A 384 -14.72 -5.99 -22.65
C LEU A 384 -15.69 -6.19 -23.83
N LEU A 385 -15.17 -6.50 -25.00
CA LEU A 385 -16.01 -6.73 -26.20
C LEU A 385 -16.88 -7.98 -26.09
N ASP A 386 -16.38 -9.03 -25.43
CA ASP A 386 -17.15 -10.25 -25.14
C ASP A 386 -18.31 -9.95 -24.19
N ALA A 387 -18.05 -9.21 -23.10
CA ALA A 387 -19.10 -8.77 -22.18
C ALA A 387 -20.16 -7.90 -22.86
N LEU A 388 -19.75 -6.91 -23.66
CA LEU A 388 -20.67 -6.06 -24.45
C LEU A 388 -21.51 -6.85 -25.45
N SER A 389 -20.96 -7.97 -25.98
CA SER A 389 -21.65 -8.87 -26.89
C SER A 389 -22.54 -9.89 -26.19
N GLY A 390 -22.65 -9.84 -24.85
CA GLY A 390 -23.35 -10.83 -24.03
C GLY A 390 -22.69 -12.22 -24.01
N ARG A 391 -21.40 -12.29 -24.34
CA ARG A 391 -20.63 -13.53 -24.28
C ARG A 391 -20.02 -13.70 -22.88
N PHE A 392 -19.73 -14.95 -22.55
CA PHE A 392 -19.10 -15.30 -21.27
C PHE A 392 -17.66 -14.76 -21.18
N VAL A 393 -17.36 -14.05 -20.10
CA VAL A 393 -16.00 -13.63 -19.74
C VAL A 393 -15.42 -14.68 -18.78
N PRO A 394 -14.29 -15.32 -19.15
CA PRO A 394 -13.71 -16.36 -18.31
C PRO A 394 -13.35 -15.87 -16.91
N ALA A 395 -13.60 -16.71 -15.90
CA ALA A 395 -13.17 -16.42 -14.54
C ALA A 395 -11.64 -16.55 -14.40
N GLY A 396 -11.04 -15.76 -13.51
CA GLY A 396 -9.63 -15.81 -13.18
C GLY A 396 -9.33 -15.46 -11.72
N PRO A 397 -8.14 -15.79 -11.21
CA PRO A 397 -7.73 -15.34 -9.89
C PRO A 397 -7.41 -13.85 -9.87
N SER A 398 -7.49 -13.23 -8.70
CA SER A 398 -7.02 -11.88 -8.41
C SER A 398 -5.75 -11.91 -7.56
N GLY A 399 -5.02 -10.81 -7.50
CA GLY A 399 -3.84 -10.68 -6.67
C GLY A 399 -2.82 -9.69 -7.24
N ALA A 400 -1.72 -9.49 -6.53
CA ALA A 400 -0.63 -8.60 -6.92
C ALA A 400 0.44 -9.37 -7.73
N PRO A 401 0.62 -9.07 -9.03
CA PRO A 401 1.67 -9.68 -9.84
C PRO A 401 3.07 -9.50 -9.25
N SER A 402 3.37 -8.32 -8.73
CA SER A 402 4.64 -7.99 -8.11
C SER A 402 4.95 -8.80 -6.84
N ARG A 403 3.95 -9.48 -6.27
CA ARG A 403 4.08 -10.40 -5.14
C ARG A 403 4.24 -11.87 -5.58
N GLY A 404 4.59 -12.12 -6.84
CA GLY A 404 4.82 -13.46 -7.39
C GLY A 404 3.55 -14.16 -7.92
N ARG A 405 2.42 -13.46 -8.03
CA ARG A 405 1.14 -14.00 -8.51
C ARG A 405 1.04 -13.91 -10.05
N LEU A 406 1.86 -14.68 -10.75
CA LEU A 406 1.82 -14.75 -12.23
C LEU A 406 0.60 -15.50 -12.79
N ASP A 407 -0.13 -16.21 -11.97
CA ASP A 407 -1.38 -16.89 -12.33
C ASP A 407 -2.52 -15.90 -12.63
N VAL A 408 -2.40 -14.65 -12.17
CA VAL A 408 -3.33 -13.58 -12.51
C VAL A 408 -3.14 -13.04 -13.94
N LEU A 409 -2.04 -13.35 -14.61
CA LEU A 409 -1.77 -12.97 -16.00
C LEU A 409 -2.16 -14.09 -16.99
N PRO A 410 -2.62 -13.76 -18.22
CA PRO A 410 -3.01 -12.42 -18.64
C PRO A 410 -4.28 -11.93 -17.93
N THR A 411 -4.42 -10.61 -17.82
CA THR A 411 -5.65 -9.94 -17.40
C THR A 411 -6.77 -10.05 -18.45
N GLY A 412 -7.87 -9.34 -18.29
CA GLY A 412 -9.05 -9.40 -19.17
C GLY A 412 -10.07 -10.47 -18.74
N ARG A 413 -10.01 -10.90 -17.49
CA ARG A 413 -10.87 -11.95 -16.91
C ARG A 413 -11.82 -11.39 -15.86
N ASN A 414 -12.90 -12.13 -15.57
CA ASN A 414 -13.82 -11.83 -14.49
C ASN A 414 -13.28 -12.42 -13.19
N PHE A 415 -12.43 -11.70 -12.49
CA PHE A 415 -11.70 -12.25 -11.36
C PHE A 415 -12.59 -12.67 -10.19
N TYR A 416 -12.13 -13.66 -9.44
CA TYR A 416 -12.66 -14.07 -8.15
C TYR A 416 -11.66 -13.80 -7.03
N SER A 417 -12.18 -13.73 -5.81
CA SER A 417 -11.41 -13.54 -4.58
C SER A 417 -10.91 -14.90 -4.04
N VAL A 418 -10.78 -15.05 -2.74
CA VAL A 418 -10.23 -16.24 -2.07
C VAL A 418 -11.31 -17.11 -1.42
N ASP A 419 -11.02 -18.39 -1.17
CA ASP A 419 -11.85 -19.22 -0.28
C ASP A 419 -11.56 -18.82 1.18
N VAL A 420 -12.48 -18.09 1.78
CA VAL A 420 -12.36 -17.55 3.14
C VAL A 420 -12.12 -18.62 4.21
N ARG A 421 -12.50 -19.89 3.93
CA ARG A 421 -12.35 -21.01 4.88
C ARG A 421 -10.90 -21.48 5.05
N ASN A 422 -10.04 -21.10 4.11
CA ASN A 422 -8.62 -21.48 4.10
C ASN A 422 -7.73 -20.43 4.78
N LEU A 423 -8.31 -19.40 5.36
CA LEU A 423 -7.59 -18.27 5.94
C LEU A 423 -7.51 -18.34 7.47
N PRO A 424 -6.39 -17.91 8.07
CA PRO A 424 -5.14 -17.59 7.41
C PRO A 424 -4.46 -18.83 6.82
N THR A 425 -3.81 -18.65 5.65
CA THR A 425 -3.07 -19.75 5.01
C THR A 425 -1.79 -20.09 5.79
N THR A 426 -1.20 -21.26 5.54
CA THR A 426 0.08 -21.64 6.15
C THR A 426 1.21 -20.68 5.76
N THR A 427 1.17 -20.13 4.55
CA THR A 427 2.12 -19.11 4.10
C THR A 427 1.90 -17.79 4.85
N ALA A 428 0.67 -17.35 4.96
CA ALA A 428 0.31 -16.14 5.72
C ALA A 428 0.70 -16.27 7.19
N TRP A 429 0.55 -17.46 7.78
CA TRP A 429 1.02 -17.72 9.14
C TRP A 429 2.54 -17.54 9.27
N ARG A 430 3.33 -18.06 8.32
CA ARG A 430 4.78 -17.92 8.34
C ARG A 430 5.20 -16.45 8.29
N ILE A 431 4.58 -15.67 7.39
CA ILE A 431 4.86 -14.24 7.24
C ILE A 431 4.42 -13.48 8.49
N GLY A 432 3.20 -13.71 8.96
CA GLY A 432 2.66 -13.05 10.14
C GLY A 432 3.45 -13.35 11.41
N PHE A 433 3.91 -14.59 11.59
CA PHE A 433 4.75 -14.97 12.71
C PHE A 433 6.13 -14.28 12.66
N GLN A 434 6.76 -14.24 11.49
CA GLN A 434 8.03 -13.54 11.29
C GLN A 434 7.88 -12.04 11.53
N SER A 435 6.83 -11.42 10.96
CA SER A 435 6.54 -10.01 11.15
C SER A 435 6.21 -9.65 12.60
N ALA A 436 5.52 -10.57 13.33
CA ALA A 436 5.29 -10.41 14.76
C ALA A 436 6.59 -10.36 15.57
N ASN A 437 7.55 -11.20 15.25
CA ASN A 437 8.86 -11.17 15.93
C ASN A 437 9.62 -9.88 15.62
N LEU A 438 9.63 -9.45 14.34
CA LEU A 438 10.32 -8.22 13.92
C LEU A 438 9.78 -6.96 14.62
N ILE A 439 8.45 -6.83 14.78
CA ILE A 439 7.89 -5.67 15.49
C ILE A 439 8.21 -5.70 16.98
N LEU A 440 8.25 -6.89 17.60
CA LEU A 440 8.63 -7.03 19.00
C LEU A 440 10.09 -6.68 19.24
N GLU A 441 10.98 -7.14 18.37
CA GLU A 441 12.41 -6.80 18.40
C GLU A 441 12.62 -5.29 18.18
N ARG A 442 11.97 -4.72 17.16
CA ARG A 442 12.06 -3.29 16.85
C ARG A 442 11.55 -2.44 18.02
N HIS A 443 10.40 -2.78 18.59
CA HIS A 443 9.86 -2.04 19.73
C HIS A 443 10.77 -2.12 20.96
N LEU A 444 11.34 -3.29 21.24
CA LEU A 444 12.29 -3.46 22.33
C LEU A 444 13.57 -2.62 22.12
N GLN A 445 14.06 -2.55 20.88
CA GLN A 445 15.22 -1.73 20.52
C GLN A 445 14.93 -0.23 20.66
N ASP A 446 13.75 0.22 20.21
CA ASP A 446 13.37 1.63 20.22
C ASP A 446 13.02 2.14 21.63
N HIS A 447 12.42 1.29 22.49
CA HIS A 447 11.83 1.72 23.76
C HIS A 447 12.42 1.05 25.01
N GLY A 448 13.20 -0.01 24.86
CA GLY A 448 13.83 -0.72 25.99
C GLY A 448 12.89 -1.58 26.84
N ASP A 449 11.61 -1.74 26.42
CA ASP A 449 10.60 -2.58 27.11
C ASP A 449 9.81 -3.40 26.09
N HIS A 450 9.20 -4.49 26.55
CA HIS A 450 8.37 -5.34 25.72
C HIS A 450 7.07 -4.64 25.31
N LEU A 451 6.69 -4.81 24.05
CA LEU A 451 5.38 -4.42 23.55
C LEU A 451 4.29 -5.27 24.21
N ARG A 452 3.32 -4.63 24.87
CA ARG A 452 2.23 -5.31 25.60
C ARG A 452 0.87 -5.05 24.96
N GLN A 453 0.72 -3.94 24.20
CA GLN A 453 -0.56 -3.50 23.65
C GLN A 453 -0.36 -2.87 22.27
N LEU A 454 -1.05 -3.43 21.29
CA LEU A 454 -0.95 -3.02 19.89
C LEU A 454 -2.32 -2.73 19.30
N GLY A 455 -2.44 -1.63 18.56
CA GLY A 455 -3.52 -1.38 17.62
C GLY A 455 -3.11 -1.78 16.20
N LEU A 456 -3.88 -2.65 15.57
CA LEU A 456 -3.61 -3.13 14.21
C LEU A 456 -4.80 -2.84 13.29
N SER A 457 -4.53 -2.16 12.17
CA SER A 457 -5.50 -1.99 11.09
C SER A 457 -5.52 -3.24 10.21
N VAL A 458 -6.72 -3.76 9.90
CA VAL A 458 -6.90 -4.97 9.09
C VAL A 458 -7.83 -4.70 7.92
N TRP A 459 -7.31 -4.84 6.71
CA TRP A 459 -8.06 -4.58 5.49
C TRP A 459 -8.50 -5.86 4.78
N GLY A 460 -9.75 -5.83 4.27
CA GLY A 460 -10.30 -6.96 3.54
C GLY A 460 -9.55 -7.24 2.24
N THR A 461 -9.18 -6.21 1.49
CA THR A 461 -8.44 -6.36 0.23
C THR A 461 -7.04 -6.96 0.46
N ALA A 462 -6.28 -6.46 1.44
CA ALA A 462 -4.99 -7.03 1.81
C ALA A 462 -5.13 -8.49 2.27
N THR A 463 -6.15 -8.81 3.11
CA THR A 463 -6.46 -10.18 3.53
C THR A 463 -6.74 -11.11 2.35
N MET A 464 -7.42 -10.62 1.29
CA MET A 464 -7.67 -11.40 0.07
C MET A 464 -6.39 -11.65 -0.74
N ARG A 465 -5.49 -10.65 -0.86
CA ARG A 465 -4.23 -10.79 -1.60
C ARG A 465 -3.22 -11.69 -0.90
N THR A 466 -3.13 -11.56 0.43
CA THR A 466 -2.09 -12.21 1.24
C THR A 466 -2.47 -13.60 1.72
N GLY A 467 -3.76 -13.86 1.80
CA GLY A 467 -4.27 -15.05 2.47
C GLY A 467 -4.31 -14.91 4.00
N GLY A 468 -4.31 -13.65 4.52
CA GLY A 468 -4.55 -13.34 5.93
C GLY A 468 -3.31 -13.06 6.78
N ASP A 469 -2.28 -12.40 6.23
CA ASP A 469 -1.05 -12.04 6.95
C ASP A 469 -1.32 -11.26 8.24
N ASP A 470 -2.23 -10.24 8.19
CA ASP A 470 -2.53 -9.39 9.35
C ASP A 470 -3.14 -10.17 10.52
N ILE A 471 -4.10 -11.05 10.23
CA ILE A 471 -4.72 -11.90 11.24
C ILE A 471 -3.71 -12.91 11.79
N ALA A 472 -2.87 -13.48 10.94
CA ALA A 472 -1.80 -14.37 11.35
C ALA A 472 -0.81 -13.66 12.26
N GLN A 473 -0.43 -12.41 11.96
CA GLN A 473 0.44 -11.59 12.81
C GLN A 473 -0.21 -11.28 14.15
N ALA A 474 -1.50 -10.89 14.16
CA ALA A 474 -2.24 -10.61 15.38
C ALA A 474 -2.33 -11.85 16.29
N MET A 475 -2.63 -13.03 15.71
CA MET A 475 -2.64 -14.30 16.44
C MET A 475 -1.25 -14.65 16.99
N ALA A 476 -0.19 -14.48 16.21
CA ALA A 476 1.19 -14.74 16.63
C ALA A 476 1.62 -13.84 17.79
N LEU A 477 1.24 -12.55 17.77
CA LEU A 477 1.49 -11.60 18.86
C LEU A 477 0.82 -12.03 20.18
N MET A 478 -0.41 -12.53 20.10
CA MET A 478 -1.12 -13.11 21.27
C MET A 478 -0.53 -14.47 21.71
N GLY A 479 0.31 -15.09 20.89
CA GLY A 479 0.83 -16.44 21.15
C GLY A 479 -0.16 -17.55 20.83
N VAL A 480 -0.90 -17.41 19.72
CA VAL A 480 -1.89 -18.37 19.23
C VAL A 480 -1.55 -18.77 17.80
N ARG A 481 -1.63 -20.05 17.48
CA ARG A 481 -1.36 -20.60 16.14
C ARG A 481 -2.61 -21.21 15.52
N PRO A 482 -2.97 -20.91 14.25
CA PRO A 482 -4.03 -21.61 13.54
C PRO A 482 -3.71 -23.09 13.37
N VAL A 483 -4.75 -23.95 13.40
CA VAL A 483 -4.65 -25.38 13.13
C VAL A 483 -5.45 -25.69 11.85
N TRP A 484 -4.73 -26.31 10.89
CA TRP A 484 -5.32 -26.67 9.60
C TRP A 484 -5.78 -28.13 9.60
N ALA A 485 -6.92 -28.39 8.98
CA ALA A 485 -7.47 -29.73 8.86
C ALA A 485 -6.54 -30.66 8.08
N THR A 486 -6.38 -31.89 8.57
CA THR A 486 -5.59 -32.91 7.90
C THR A 486 -6.15 -33.20 6.50
N GLY A 487 -5.30 -33.03 5.46
CA GLY A 487 -5.70 -33.31 4.07
C GLY A 487 -6.48 -32.19 3.38
N SER A 488 -6.66 -31.03 4.04
CA SER A 488 -7.22 -29.83 3.44
C SER A 488 -6.45 -28.59 3.91
N GLN A 489 -6.70 -27.45 3.28
CA GLN A 489 -6.11 -26.17 3.71
C GLN A 489 -7.05 -25.37 4.63
N ARG A 490 -8.15 -25.95 5.06
CA ARG A 490 -9.13 -25.25 5.91
C ARG A 490 -8.58 -25.08 7.32
N VAL A 491 -8.82 -23.90 7.88
CA VAL A 491 -8.55 -23.66 9.30
C VAL A 491 -9.71 -24.22 10.10
N ASP A 492 -9.43 -25.20 10.94
CA ASP A 492 -10.42 -25.91 11.77
C ASP A 492 -10.45 -25.39 13.20
N ASP A 493 -9.27 -24.99 13.74
CA ASP A 493 -9.11 -24.65 15.14
C ASP A 493 -7.87 -23.74 15.32
N PHE A 494 -7.53 -23.46 16.56
CA PHE A 494 -6.28 -22.83 16.95
C PHE A 494 -5.69 -23.53 18.19
N GLU A 495 -4.38 -23.38 18.37
CA GLU A 495 -3.67 -23.81 19.58
C GLU A 495 -3.02 -22.62 20.28
N ILE A 496 -2.99 -22.64 21.61
CA ILE A 496 -2.33 -21.63 22.42
C ILE A 496 -0.90 -22.09 22.68
N LEU A 497 0.08 -21.29 22.29
CA LEU A 497 1.49 -21.54 22.55
C LEU A 497 1.79 -21.22 24.02
N PRO A 498 2.47 -22.11 24.76
CA PRO A 498 2.83 -21.86 26.16
C PRO A 498 3.89 -20.74 26.27
N LEU A 499 3.88 -19.98 27.36
CA LEU A 499 4.82 -18.90 27.63
C LEU A 499 6.28 -19.36 27.56
N SER A 500 6.58 -20.59 27.94
CA SER A 500 7.93 -21.19 27.84
C SER A 500 8.43 -21.34 26.39
N LEU A 501 7.54 -21.36 25.41
CA LEU A 501 7.88 -21.40 23.99
C LEU A 501 7.93 -20.00 23.38
N LEU A 502 7.12 -19.07 23.91
CA LEU A 502 7.08 -17.68 23.44
C LEU A 502 8.32 -16.89 23.88
N ASP A 503 8.85 -17.19 25.08
CA ASP A 503 9.96 -16.49 25.73
C ASP A 503 9.77 -14.96 25.82
N ARG A 504 8.51 -14.52 25.92
CA ARG A 504 8.08 -13.12 25.99
C ARG A 504 6.66 -13.01 26.54
N PRO A 505 6.24 -11.82 26.98
CA PRO A 505 4.82 -11.57 27.28
C PRO A 505 3.94 -11.76 26.04
N ARG A 506 2.68 -12.11 26.26
CA ARG A 506 1.63 -12.02 25.24
C ARG A 506 1.32 -10.55 24.95
N VAL A 507 0.90 -10.24 23.73
CA VAL A 507 0.49 -8.90 23.35
C VAL A 507 -1.05 -8.84 23.31
N ASP A 508 -1.63 -7.84 23.96
CA ASP A 508 -3.06 -7.52 23.84
C ASP A 508 -3.28 -6.74 22.54
N VAL A 509 -3.85 -7.40 21.52
CA VAL A 509 -4.01 -6.83 20.19
C VAL A 509 -5.44 -6.37 19.98
N THR A 510 -5.63 -5.08 19.69
CA THR A 510 -6.90 -4.49 19.28
C THR A 510 -6.93 -4.35 17.75
N LEU A 511 -7.89 -4.99 17.10
CA LEU A 511 -8.07 -4.90 15.65
C LEU A 511 -9.03 -3.77 15.30
N ARG A 512 -8.62 -2.93 14.34
CA ARG A 512 -9.49 -2.00 13.61
C ARG A 512 -9.75 -2.55 12.22
N VAL A 513 -10.89 -3.20 12.04
CA VAL A 513 -11.22 -3.87 10.79
C VAL A 513 -11.91 -2.92 9.81
N SER A 514 -11.58 -3.03 8.52
CA SER A 514 -12.28 -2.31 7.47
C SER A 514 -13.70 -2.90 7.24
N GLY A 515 -14.56 -2.11 6.61
CA GLY A 515 -15.90 -2.56 6.24
C GLY A 515 -15.89 -3.80 5.34
N PHE A 516 -14.92 -3.90 4.44
CA PHE A 516 -14.71 -5.08 3.62
C PHE A 516 -14.32 -6.32 4.42
N PHE A 517 -13.37 -6.17 5.34
CA PHE A 517 -12.97 -7.27 6.20
C PHE A 517 -14.17 -7.78 7.00
N ARG A 518 -14.92 -6.88 7.61
CA ARG A 518 -16.15 -7.19 8.35
C ARG A 518 -17.14 -8.02 7.51
N ASP A 519 -17.38 -7.59 6.26
CA ASP A 519 -18.41 -8.20 5.41
C ASP A 519 -17.95 -9.53 4.78
N ALA A 520 -16.67 -9.67 4.46
CA ALA A 520 -16.14 -10.83 3.75
C ALA A 520 -15.59 -11.91 4.67
N PHE A 521 -15.14 -11.56 5.88
CA PHE A 521 -14.37 -12.46 6.73
C PHE A 521 -14.97 -12.65 8.13
N ALA A 522 -16.28 -12.82 8.21
CA ALA A 522 -16.95 -13.12 9.48
C ALA A 522 -16.40 -14.36 10.20
N ASN A 523 -15.84 -15.33 9.44
CA ASN A 523 -15.16 -16.50 9.99
C ASN A 523 -13.84 -16.12 10.69
N LEU A 524 -13.06 -15.17 10.16
CA LEU A 524 -11.84 -14.70 10.80
C LEU A 524 -12.12 -13.85 12.03
N ILE A 525 -13.18 -13.06 12.00
CA ILE A 525 -13.68 -12.36 13.18
C ILE A 525 -13.98 -13.36 14.32
N ARG A 526 -14.72 -14.42 14.02
CA ARG A 526 -15.04 -15.46 15.02
C ARG A 526 -13.80 -16.21 15.49
N LEU A 527 -12.88 -16.54 14.59
CA LEU A 527 -11.63 -17.22 14.93
C LEU A 527 -10.77 -16.37 15.88
N PHE A 528 -10.59 -15.10 15.56
CA PHE A 528 -9.79 -14.19 16.37
C PHE A 528 -10.45 -13.91 17.72
N ASP A 529 -11.77 -13.67 17.74
CA ASP A 529 -12.51 -13.48 18.99
C ASP A 529 -12.43 -14.72 19.90
N ALA A 530 -12.61 -15.93 19.34
CA ALA A 530 -12.46 -17.17 20.09
C ALA A 530 -11.04 -17.32 20.67
N ALA A 531 -10.00 -16.95 19.93
CA ALA A 531 -8.63 -16.92 20.41
C ALA A 531 -8.43 -15.91 21.55
N VAL A 532 -9.00 -14.70 21.43
CA VAL A 532 -8.98 -13.68 22.50
C VAL A 532 -9.62 -14.23 23.77
N GLN A 533 -10.82 -14.82 23.67
CA GLN A 533 -11.52 -15.39 24.83
C GLN A 533 -10.73 -16.53 25.49
N ALA A 534 -10.10 -17.38 24.70
CA ALA A 534 -9.29 -18.49 25.18
C ALA A 534 -8.02 -18.00 25.91
N VAL A 535 -7.32 -17.01 25.35
CA VAL A 535 -6.12 -16.42 26.00
C VAL A 535 -6.50 -15.64 27.25
N ALA A 536 -7.62 -14.92 27.25
CA ALA A 536 -8.14 -14.20 28.42
C ALA A 536 -8.51 -15.11 29.59
N ALA A 537 -8.84 -16.37 29.32
CA ALA A 537 -9.20 -17.35 30.34
C ALA A 537 -7.99 -18.05 30.98
N LEU A 538 -6.79 -17.82 30.50
CA LEU A 538 -5.57 -18.45 31.05
C LEU A 538 -5.22 -17.91 32.45
N ASP A 539 -4.77 -18.82 33.30
CA ASP A 539 -4.21 -18.48 34.61
C ASP A 539 -2.70 -18.29 34.47
N GLU A 540 -2.32 -17.14 33.93
CA GLU A 540 -0.92 -16.73 33.71
C GLU A 540 -0.64 -15.43 34.50
N PRO A 541 0.63 -15.14 34.86
CA PRO A 541 1.01 -13.90 35.52
C PRO A 541 0.58 -12.65 34.73
N ASP A 542 0.11 -11.61 35.40
CA ASP A 542 -0.46 -10.40 34.79
C ASP A 542 0.55 -9.66 33.88
N ASP A 543 1.81 -9.67 34.24
CA ASP A 543 2.91 -9.07 33.47
C ASP A 543 3.25 -9.86 32.20
N LEU A 544 2.95 -11.16 32.18
CA LEU A 544 3.16 -12.05 31.02
C LEU A 544 1.92 -12.24 30.15
N ASN A 545 0.73 -11.97 30.69
CA ASN A 545 -0.53 -12.00 29.95
C ASN A 545 -1.37 -10.75 30.23
N PRO A 546 -1.00 -9.59 29.66
CA PRO A 546 -1.71 -8.34 29.85
C PRO A 546 -3.16 -8.39 29.34
N LEU A 547 -3.47 -9.21 28.34
CA LEU A 547 -4.83 -9.43 27.84
C LEU A 547 -5.74 -10.01 28.95
N ALA A 548 -5.30 -11.11 29.59
CA ALA A 548 -6.07 -11.75 30.67
C ALA A 548 -6.21 -10.82 31.88
N ALA A 549 -5.13 -10.13 32.26
CA ALA A 549 -5.15 -9.19 33.39
C ALA A 549 -6.20 -8.08 33.16
N LYS A 550 -6.24 -7.49 31.95
CA LYS A 550 -7.21 -6.44 31.62
C LYS A 550 -8.64 -6.95 31.56
N VAL A 551 -8.88 -8.08 30.91
CA VAL A 551 -10.21 -8.65 30.82
C VAL A 551 -10.77 -8.93 32.21
N ARG A 552 -9.95 -9.41 33.16
CA ARG A 552 -10.36 -9.61 34.57
C ARG A 552 -10.74 -8.29 35.25
N ALA A 553 -9.87 -7.28 35.14
CA ALA A 553 -10.10 -5.98 35.78
C ALA A 553 -11.33 -5.27 35.21
N GLU A 554 -11.49 -5.28 33.89
CA GLU A 554 -12.63 -4.63 33.25
C GLU A 554 -13.96 -5.34 33.50
N ARG A 555 -13.95 -6.68 33.47
CA ARG A 555 -15.12 -7.46 33.82
C ARG A 555 -15.59 -7.14 35.25
N GLU A 556 -14.68 -7.03 36.23
CA GLU A 556 -14.99 -6.65 37.57
C GLU A 556 -15.59 -5.24 37.64
N ALA A 557 -15.00 -4.26 36.95
CA ALA A 557 -15.55 -2.90 36.90
C ALA A 557 -16.93 -2.85 36.26
N LEU A 558 -17.18 -3.62 35.17
CA LEU A 558 -18.49 -3.70 34.53
C LEU A 558 -19.55 -4.36 35.41
N LEU A 559 -19.20 -5.39 36.20
CA LEU A 559 -20.07 -6.00 37.18
C LEU A 559 -20.43 -5.00 38.30
N GLN A 560 -19.44 -4.23 38.79
CA GLN A 560 -19.67 -3.18 39.76
C GLN A 560 -20.57 -2.05 39.24
N SER A 561 -20.55 -1.79 37.92
CA SER A 561 -21.47 -0.84 37.28
C SER A 561 -22.89 -1.38 37.07
N GLY A 562 -23.15 -2.64 37.42
CA GLY A 562 -24.47 -3.26 37.39
C GLY A 562 -24.80 -4.07 36.14
N LEU A 563 -23.80 -4.35 35.26
CA LEU A 563 -23.98 -5.29 34.14
C LEU A 563 -24.11 -6.73 34.69
N ASP A 564 -24.87 -7.57 33.99
CA ASP A 564 -24.88 -9.00 34.27
C ASP A 564 -23.55 -9.66 33.83
N GLU A 565 -23.29 -10.85 34.35
CA GLU A 565 -22.05 -11.58 34.19
C GLU A 565 -21.71 -11.84 32.71
N ASP A 566 -22.70 -12.22 31.90
CA ASP A 566 -22.48 -12.52 30.48
C ASP A 566 -22.20 -11.26 29.67
N ALA A 567 -22.90 -10.16 29.95
CA ALA A 567 -22.63 -8.87 29.30
C ALA A 567 -21.25 -8.30 29.70
N ALA A 568 -20.92 -8.36 31.02
CA ALA A 568 -19.62 -7.90 31.51
C ALA A 568 -18.45 -8.68 30.86
N ARG A 569 -18.56 -10.00 30.80
CA ARG A 569 -17.57 -10.87 30.15
C ARG A 569 -17.41 -10.55 28.68
N ARG A 570 -18.52 -10.40 27.94
CA ARG A 570 -18.46 -10.08 26.50
C ARG A 570 -17.79 -8.74 26.27
N GLN A 571 -18.23 -7.68 26.94
CA GLN A 571 -17.69 -6.33 26.75
C GLN A 571 -16.22 -6.21 27.13
N ALA A 572 -15.79 -6.82 28.24
CA ALA A 572 -14.39 -6.88 28.63
C ALA A 572 -13.51 -7.61 27.60
N GLY A 573 -14.07 -8.57 26.87
CA GLY A 573 -13.39 -9.35 25.85
C GLY A 573 -13.29 -8.68 24.49
N TRP A 574 -14.02 -7.59 24.19
CA TRP A 574 -13.99 -6.99 22.86
C TRP A 574 -12.59 -6.48 22.47
N ARG A 575 -12.11 -6.97 21.33
CA ARG A 575 -10.82 -6.60 20.70
C ARG A 575 -10.93 -6.33 19.21
N ILE A 576 -12.13 -6.44 18.63
CA ILE A 576 -12.37 -6.22 17.20
C ILE A 576 -13.36 -5.07 17.07
N PHE A 577 -12.92 -3.99 16.47
CA PHE A 577 -13.72 -2.78 16.26
C PHE A 577 -13.74 -2.40 14.80
N GLY A 578 -14.86 -1.85 14.35
CA GLY A 578 -15.05 -1.43 12.97
C GLY A 578 -16.12 -0.37 12.82
N ALA A 579 -16.38 0.04 11.58
CA ALA A 579 -17.48 0.92 11.27
C ALA A 579 -18.83 0.20 11.46
N LYS A 580 -19.92 0.95 11.67
CA LYS A 580 -21.30 0.45 11.71
C LYS A 580 -21.56 -0.52 10.53
N PRO A 581 -22.38 -1.57 10.71
CA PRO A 581 -22.77 -2.44 9.61
C PRO A 581 -23.28 -1.64 8.41
N GLY A 582 -22.73 -1.90 7.22
CA GLY A 582 -23.02 -1.17 5.98
C GLY A 582 -22.20 0.12 5.78
N ALA A 583 -21.50 0.64 6.81
CA ALA A 583 -20.58 1.76 6.67
C ALA A 583 -19.16 1.27 6.29
N TYR A 584 -18.42 2.14 5.59
CA TYR A 584 -17.06 1.87 5.12
C TYR A 584 -16.15 3.07 5.45
N GLY A 585 -14.82 2.89 5.33
CA GLY A 585 -13.85 3.92 5.69
C GLY A 585 -13.69 4.13 7.19
N ALA A 586 -13.08 5.25 7.58
CA ALA A 586 -12.87 5.66 8.96
C ALA A 586 -13.46 7.04 9.32
N GLY A 587 -14.09 7.72 8.37
CA GLY A 587 -14.77 9.00 8.55
C GLY A 587 -13.85 10.22 8.48
N VAL A 588 -12.54 10.05 8.66
CA VAL A 588 -11.55 11.14 8.76
C VAL A 588 -11.43 11.94 7.47
N GLN A 589 -11.49 11.29 6.31
CA GLN A 589 -11.44 11.95 5.01
C GLN A 589 -12.49 13.06 4.88
N GLY A 590 -13.74 12.75 5.19
CA GLY A 590 -14.82 13.73 5.07
C GLY A 590 -14.63 14.97 5.96
N ALA A 591 -14.01 14.81 7.12
CA ALA A 591 -13.68 15.91 8.00
C ALA A 591 -12.54 16.79 7.42
N ILE A 592 -11.52 16.15 6.82
CA ILE A 592 -10.38 16.84 6.21
C ILE A 592 -10.82 17.57 4.94
N ASP A 593 -11.48 16.88 4.01
CA ASP A 593 -11.92 17.45 2.73
C ASP A 593 -12.94 18.59 2.93
N GLY A 594 -13.83 18.43 3.90
CA GLY A 594 -14.81 19.45 4.26
C GLY A 594 -14.25 20.59 5.11
N ARG A 595 -12.97 20.55 5.51
CA ARG A 595 -12.34 21.50 6.44
C ARG A 595 -13.10 21.62 7.77
N LEU A 596 -13.69 20.51 8.26
CA LEU A 596 -14.59 20.45 9.40
C LEU A 596 -13.88 20.15 10.72
N TRP A 597 -12.60 20.39 10.80
CA TRP A 597 -11.76 20.17 11.95
C TRP A 597 -10.95 21.42 12.29
N GLN A 598 -10.73 21.66 13.57
CA GLN A 598 -9.91 22.76 14.08
C GLN A 598 -8.62 22.22 14.69
N SER A 599 -8.71 21.06 15.31
CA SER A 599 -7.61 20.40 16.00
C SER A 599 -7.55 18.91 15.63
N ARG A 600 -6.45 18.26 15.96
CA ARG A 600 -6.27 16.83 15.83
C ARG A 600 -7.26 16.03 16.70
N GLU A 601 -7.70 16.63 17.79
CA GLU A 601 -8.73 16.06 18.67
C GLU A 601 -10.06 15.86 17.92
N ASP A 602 -10.45 16.80 17.05
CA ASP A 602 -11.66 16.65 16.24
C ASP A 602 -11.57 15.44 15.31
N LEU A 603 -10.40 15.21 14.70
CA LEU A 603 -10.13 14.04 13.86
C LEU A 603 -10.16 12.73 14.67
N ALA A 604 -9.63 12.75 15.88
CA ALA A 604 -9.69 11.64 16.84
C ALA A 604 -11.15 11.30 17.20
N GLU A 605 -11.98 12.30 17.49
CA GLU A 605 -13.40 12.11 17.79
C GLU A 605 -14.17 11.52 16.61
N VAL A 606 -13.92 12.00 15.38
CA VAL A 606 -14.51 11.43 14.17
C VAL A 606 -14.14 9.96 14.03
N TYR A 607 -12.86 9.63 14.21
CA TYR A 607 -12.36 8.26 14.13
C TYR A 607 -13.02 7.33 15.17
N LEU A 608 -13.12 7.78 16.42
CA LEU A 608 -13.76 7.03 17.52
C LEU A 608 -15.25 6.80 17.25
N ASN A 609 -15.95 7.82 16.82
CA ASN A 609 -17.38 7.73 16.52
C ASN A 609 -17.65 6.79 15.34
N TRP A 610 -16.81 6.84 14.31
CA TRP A 610 -16.95 5.99 13.13
C TRP A 610 -16.54 4.54 13.36
N GLY A 611 -15.47 4.32 14.15
CA GLY A 611 -14.89 3.01 14.45
C GLY A 611 -15.45 2.30 15.67
N GLY A 612 -16.34 2.93 16.44
CA GLY A 612 -16.78 2.49 17.76
C GLY A 612 -17.87 1.41 17.76
N TYR A 613 -17.78 0.40 16.88
CA TYR A 613 -18.70 -0.74 16.86
C TYR A 613 -17.92 -2.04 17.03
N ALA A 614 -18.33 -2.84 18.03
CA ALA A 614 -17.68 -4.11 18.37
C ALA A 614 -18.23 -5.28 17.55
N TYR A 615 -17.34 -6.20 17.24
CA TYR A 615 -17.58 -7.42 16.50
C TYR A 615 -16.98 -8.62 17.21
N GLY A 616 -17.63 -9.79 17.12
CA GLY A 616 -17.15 -11.04 17.71
C GLY A 616 -18.23 -11.76 18.51
N GLY A 617 -18.16 -13.08 18.65
CA GLY A 617 -19.18 -13.88 19.31
C GLY A 617 -20.55 -13.70 18.66
N SER A 618 -21.50 -13.14 19.42
CA SER A 618 -22.85 -12.77 18.96
C SER A 618 -22.96 -11.31 18.52
N ASP A 619 -21.87 -10.52 18.63
CA ASP A 619 -21.90 -9.10 18.34
C ASP A 619 -21.57 -8.86 16.87
N GLU A 620 -22.51 -8.28 16.14
CA GLU A 620 -22.42 -7.97 14.71
C GLU A 620 -22.51 -6.45 14.46
N GLY A 621 -21.68 -5.66 15.18
CA GLY A 621 -21.70 -4.20 15.16
C GLY A 621 -22.45 -3.58 16.32
N THR A 622 -22.23 -4.07 17.51
CA THR A 622 -22.76 -3.48 18.74
C THR A 622 -22.05 -2.15 19.02
N ALA A 623 -22.83 -1.09 19.31
CA ALA A 623 -22.25 0.21 19.63
C ALA A 623 -21.36 0.11 20.89
N ALA A 624 -20.11 0.48 20.79
CA ALA A 624 -19.07 0.26 21.79
C ALA A 624 -17.98 1.35 21.76
N ARG A 625 -18.36 2.62 21.51
CA ARG A 625 -17.42 3.74 21.40
C ARG A 625 -16.56 3.91 22.65
N GLU A 626 -17.17 3.79 23.83
CA GLU A 626 -16.46 3.96 25.11
C GLU A 626 -15.42 2.84 25.32
N GLN A 627 -15.78 1.60 25.01
CA GLN A 627 -14.87 0.47 25.11
C GLN A 627 -13.74 0.59 24.05
N PHE A 628 -14.05 1.06 22.85
CA PHE A 628 -13.04 1.34 21.84
C PHE A 628 -12.06 2.42 22.30
N ALA A 629 -12.57 3.53 22.83
CA ALA A 629 -11.74 4.58 23.42
C ALA A 629 -10.88 4.06 24.58
N GLN A 630 -11.45 3.22 25.44
CA GLN A 630 -10.71 2.59 26.54
C GLN A 630 -9.57 1.68 26.03
N ARG A 631 -9.79 0.93 24.92
CA ARG A 631 -8.70 0.14 24.31
C ARG A 631 -7.60 1.04 23.77
N LEU A 632 -7.98 2.05 22.98
CA LEU A 632 -7.02 2.94 22.34
C LEU A 632 -6.22 3.77 23.35
N SER A 633 -6.81 4.17 24.48
CA SER A 633 -6.10 4.91 25.53
C SER A 633 -4.89 4.17 26.12
N GLN A 634 -4.77 2.88 25.88
CA GLN A 634 -3.74 2.02 26.45
C GLN A 634 -2.79 1.43 25.38
N VAL A 635 -3.03 1.71 24.11
CA VAL A 635 -2.19 1.23 23.01
C VAL A 635 -0.82 1.90 23.06
N GLN A 636 0.24 1.09 23.05
CA GLN A 636 1.63 1.55 23.03
C GLN A 636 2.14 1.76 21.61
N ALA A 637 1.64 0.96 20.66
CA ALA A 637 2.04 1.05 19.26
C ALA A 637 0.86 0.84 18.31
N VAL A 638 0.88 1.55 17.18
CA VAL A 638 -0.06 1.39 16.07
C VAL A 638 0.68 0.81 14.88
N LEU A 639 0.13 -0.24 14.27
CA LEU A 639 0.69 -0.93 13.12
C LEU A 639 -0.29 -0.94 11.94
N GLN A 640 0.24 -0.68 10.77
CA GLN A 640 -0.39 -0.91 9.47
C GLN A 640 0.56 -1.68 8.58
N ASN A 641 0.09 -2.76 7.93
CA ASN A 641 0.87 -3.50 6.96
C ASN A 641 0.54 -3.09 5.53
N GLN A 642 1.54 -3.17 4.66
CA GLN A 642 1.43 -3.02 3.22
C GLN A 642 1.98 -4.27 2.53
N ASP A 643 1.17 -4.91 1.70
CA ASP A 643 1.47 -6.24 1.17
C ASP A 643 2.09 -6.24 -0.23
N ASN A 644 2.16 -5.09 -0.91
CA ASN A 644 2.73 -4.97 -2.26
C ASN A 644 3.28 -3.57 -2.51
N ARG A 645 4.05 -3.39 -3.60
CA ARG A 645 4.63 -2.11 -4.03
C ARG A 645 3.98 -1.53 -5.29
N GLU A 646 2.81 -2.03 -5.66
CA GLU A 646 2.02 -1.52 -6.79
C GLU A 646 1.28 -0.22 -6.42
N HIS A 647 1.26 0.13 -5.14
CA HIS A 647 0.86 1.41 -4.56
C HIS A 647 1.64 1.66 -3.27
N ASP A 648 1.61 2.87 -2.75
CA ASP A 648 2.23 3.25 -1.47
C ASP A 648 1.30 4.09 -0.58
N LEU A 649 1.83 4.56 0.56
CA LEU A 649 1.08 5.29 1.58
C LEU A 649 0.41 6.56 1.03
N LEU A 650 1.03 7.24 0.06
CA LEU A 650 0.52 8.49 -0.51
C LEU A 650 -0.36 8.27 -1.76
N ASP A 651 -0.64 7.02 -2.11
CA ASP A 651 -1.52 6.67 -3.24
C ASP A 651 -2.98 6.41 -2.82
N SER A 652 -3.24 6.24 -1.53
CA SER A 652 -4.58 5.94 -1.02
C SER A 652 -4.86 6.69 0.27
N ASN A 653 -6.04 7.29 0.34
CA ASN A 653 -6.55 7.95 1.55
C ASN A 653 -6.83 6.99 2.71
N ASP A 654 -6.95 5.70 2.46
CA ASP A 654 -7.20 4.70 3.50
C ASP A 654 -6.06 4.63 4.52
N TYR A 655 -4.80 4.81 4.10
CA TYR A 655 -3.67 4.72 5.02
C TYR A 655 -3.75 5.78 6.12
N TYR A 656 -3.88 7.05 5.79
CA TYR A 656 -3.99 8.08 6.83
C TYR A 656 -5.30 7.99 7.60
N GLN A 657 -6.39 7.55 6.96
CA GLN A 657 -7.67 7.39 7.65
C GLN A 657 -7.59 6.33 8.75
N PHE A 658 -7.01 5.16 8.45
CA PHE A 658 -6.97 4.04 9.39
C PHE A 658 -5.80 4.15 10.37
N GLN A 659 -4.57 4.28 9.86
CA GLN A 659 -3.38 4.36 10.71
C GLN A 659 -3.26 5.73 11.37
N GLY A 660 -3.34 6.81 10.60
CA GLY A 660 -3.25 8.17 11.11
C GLY A 660 -4.40 8.50 12.08
N GLY A 661 -5.64 8.16 11.71
CA GLY A 661 -6.80 8.34 12.60
C GLY A 661 -6.68 7.56 13.92
N MET A 662 -6.12 6.34 13.89
CA MET A 662 -5.86 5.57 15.12
C MET A 662 -4.79 6.24 15.98
N LEU A 663 -3.70 6.72 15.37
CA LEU A 663 -2.66 7.47 16.10
C LEU A 663 -3.22 8.73 16.75
N ALA A 664 -4.00 9.53 16.01
CA ALA A 664 -4.66 10.71 16.56
C ALA A 664 -5.54 10.36 17.76
N ALA A 665 -6.32 9.27 17.67
CA ALA A 665 -7.17 8.81 18.75
C ALA A 665 -6.36 8.32 19.97
N VAL A 666 -5.31 7.51 19.75
CA VAL A 666 -4.45 6.99 20.83
C VAL A 666 -3.79 8.13 21.60
N GLU A 667 -3.19 9.06 20.87
CA GLU A 667 -2.48 10.19 21.51
C GLU A 667 -3.44 11.14 22.22
N ASN A 668 -4.60 11.43 21.63
CA ASN A 668 -5.62 12.26 22.30
C ASN A 668 -6.11 11.63 23.60
N LEU A 669 -6.31 10.31 23.63
CA LEU A 669 -6.83 9.59 24.78
C LEU A 669 -5.78 9.32 25.86
N SER A 670 -4.54 9.03 25.47
CA SER A 670 -3.45 8.69 26.40
C SER A 670 -2.68 9.91 26.90
N GLY A 671 -2.69 11.02 26.13
CA GLY A 671 -1.83 12.17 26.35
C GLY A 671 -0.34 11.92 26.07
N ALA A 672 0.00 10.80 25.45
CA ALA A 672 1.37 10.39 25.11
C ALA A 672 1.47 9.98 23.65
N THR A 673 2.64 10.22 23.04
CA THR A 673 2.92 9.79 21.67
C THR A 673 3.06 8.27 21.61
N ALA A 674 2.27 7.62 20.78
CA ALA A 674 2.37 6.19 20.53
C ALA A 674 3.44 5.89 19.48
N ALA A 675 4.12 4.75 19.61
CA ALA A 675 4.96 4.24 18.54
C ALA A 675 4.11 3.95 17.30
N SER A 676 4.61 4.33 16.12
CA SER A 676 3.91 4.07 14.86
C SER A 676 4.78 3.26 13.92
N TYR A 677 4.29 2.07 13.57
CA TYR A 677 5.03 1.13 12.73
C TYR A 677 4.31 0.86 11.42
N HIS A 678 5.11 0.67 10.39
CA HIS A 678 4.68 0.24 9.07
C HIS A 678 5.34 -1.10 8.74
N GLY A 679 4.51 -2.12 8.47
CA GLY A 679 4.97 -3.44 8.07
C GLY A 679 5.01 -3.57 6.56
N ASP A 680 6.16 -3.90 6.00
CA ASP A 680 6.35 -4.17 4.58
C ASP A 680 6.33 -5.68 4.32
N HIS A 681 5.23 -6.20 3.80
CA HIS A 681 5.03 -7.59 3.42
C HIS A 681 5.10 -7.81 1.91
N SER A 682 5.59 -6.83 1.15
CA SER A 682 5.68 -6.91 -0.32
C SER A 682 6.60 -8.04 -0.79
N GLN A 683 7.58 -8.40 0.03
CA GLN A 683 8.41 -9.58 -0.15
C GLN A 683 8.01 -10.66 0.86
N PRO A 684 7.22 -11.68 0.45
CA PRO A 684 6.65 -12.64 1.40
C PRO A 684 7.66 -13.44 2.23
N ASP A 685 8.89 -13.61 1.73
CA ASP A 685 9.95 -14.31 2.46
C ASP A 685 10.70 -13.42 3.45
N LEU A 686 10.57 -12.09 3.33
CA LEU A 686 11.38 -11.10 4.03
C LEU A 686 10.55 -9.87 4.42
N PRO A 687 9.59 -10.04 5.34
CA PRO A 687 8.85 -8.89 5.88
C PRO A 687 9.81 -7.94 6.59
N ARG A 688 9.52 -6.66 6.59
CA ARG A 688 10.31 -5.61 7.26
C ARG A 688 9.40 -4.73 8.10
N ILE A 689 9.92 -4.19 9.18
CA ILE A 689 9.23 -3.21 10.04
C ILE A 689 10.02 -1.92 10.03
N ARG A 690 9.35 -0.82 9.68
CA ARG A 690 9.84 0.55 9.78
C ARG A 690 8.95 1.37 10.69
N THR A 691 9.43 2.49 11.19
CA THR A 691 8.51 3.48 11.73
C THR A 691 7.70 4.11 10.60
N LEU A 692 6.53 4.64 10.90
CA LEU A 692 5.72 5.34 9.89
C LEU A 692 6.46 6.56 9.32
N LYS A 693 7.24 7.28 10.14
CA LYS A 693 8.06 8.40 9.71
C LYS A 693 9.13 7.97 8.70
N GLU A 694 9.84 6.86 8.97
CA GLU A 694 10.82 6.30 8.03
C GLU A 694 10.17 5.93 6.69
N GLU A 695 8.99 5.31 6.71
CA GLU A 695 8.30 4.92 5.47
C GLU A 695 7.76 6.13 4.70
N LEU A 696 7.20 7.14 5.37
CA LEU A 696 6.75 8.39 4.74
C LEU A 696 7.92 9.11 4.06
N SER A 697 9.04 9.29 4.76
CA SER A 697 10.24 9.92 4.20
C SER A 697 10.75 9.15 2.98
N ARG A 698 10.77 7.81 3.08
CA ARG A 698 11.15 6.94 1.96
C ARG A 698 10.25 7.14 0.74
N VAL A 699 8.93 7.15 0.92
CA VAL A 699 7.95 7.32 -0.16
C VAL A 699 8.05 8.71 -0.78
N ILE A 700 8.19 9.75 0.03
CA ILE A 700 8.32 11.12 -0.46
C ILE A 700 9.54 11.24 -1.38
N ARG A 701 10.70 10.74 -0.96
CA ARG A 701 11.94 10.86 -1.74
C ARG A 701 12.05 9.83 -2.86
N SER A 702 11.66 8.57 -2.64
CA SER A 702 11.82 7.56 -3.69
C SER A 702 10.80 7.69 -4.81
N ARG A 703 9.59 8.20 -4.53
CA ARG A 703 8.52 8.32 -5.52
C ARG A 703 8.00 9.75 -5.66
N ALA A 704 7.39 10.34 -4.61
CA ALA A 704 6.60 11.55 -4.76
C ALA A 704 7.39 12.73 -5.34
N ALA A 705 8.60 13.00 -4.84
CA ALA A 705 9.48 14.05 -5.37
C ALA A 705 10.42 13.56 -6.47
N ASN A 706 10.30 12.29 -6.90
CA ASN A 706 11.21 11.69 -7.88
C ASN A 706 10.86 12.10 -9.31
N PRO A 707 11.77 12.73 -10.07
CA PRO A 707 11.53 13.12 -11.45
C PRO A 707 11.09 11.96 -12.35
N LYS A 708 11.58 10.74 -12.10
CA LYS A 708 11.22 9.56 -12.88
C LYS A 708 9.73 9.23 -12.77
N TRP A 709 9.16 9.32 -11.56
CA TRP A 709 7.73 9.14 -11.35
C TRP A 709 6.92 10.31 -11.93
N ILE A 710 7.38 11.55 -11.71
CA ILE A 710 6.74 12.76 -12.21
C ILE A 710 6.63 12.70 -13.74
N GLU A 711 7.72 12.42 -14.45
CA GLU A 711 7.71 12.25 -15.91
C GLU A 711 6.86 11.04 -16.35
N GLY A 712 6.84 10.00 -15.53
CA GLY A 712 5.98 8.84 -15.74
C GLY A 712 4.50 9.20 -15.79
N VAL A 713 4.00 9.91 -14.78
CA VAL A 713 2.58 10.29 -14.70
C VAL A 713 2.21 11.39 -15.68
N LYS A 714 3.14 12.27 -16.07
CA LYS A 714 2.90 13.29 -17.11
C LYS A 714 2.43 12.68 -18.44
N ARG A 715 2.82 11.45 -18.77
CA ARG A 715 2.35 10.75 -19.98
C ARG A 715 0.82 10.56 -20.02
N HIS A 716 0.15 10.73 -18.90
CA HIS A 716 -1.28 10.46 -18.72
C HIS A 716 -2.15 11.74 -18.62
N GLY A 717 -1.59 12.92 -18.98
CA GLY A 717 -2.34 14.17 -19.07
C GLY A 717 -3.14 14.50 -17.82
N TYR A 718 -4.45 14.70 -17.98
CA TYR A 718 -5.37 15.04 -16.88
C TYR A 718 -5.24 14.11 -15.66
N LYS A 719 -5.18 12.78 -15.89
CA LYS A 719 -5.10 11.81 -14.80
C LYS A 719 -3.74 11.87 -14.09
N GLY A 720 -2.65 12.14 -14.84
CA GLY A 720 -1.32 12.32 -14.24
C GLY A 720 -1.26 13.52 -13.30
N ALA A 721 -1.83 14.66 -13.70
CA ALA A 721 -1.95 15.84 -12.84
C ALA A 721 -2.81 15.55 -11.60
N PHE A 722 -3.88 14.77 -11.75
CA PHE A 722 -4.72 14.33 -10.63
C PHE A 722 -3.95 13.43 -9.63
N GLU A 723 -3.05 12.54 -10.09
CA GLU A 723 -2.21 11.71 -9.20
C GLU A 723 -1.27 12.57 -8.35
N MET A 724 -0.72 13.65 -8.93
CA MET A 724 0.10 14.62 -8.16
C MET A 724 -0.74 15.30 -7.09
N ALA A 725 -1.94 15.76 -7.41
CA ALA A 725 -2.84 16.40 -6.44
C ALA A 725 -3.24 15.44 -5.33
N ALA A 726 -3.59 14.20 -5.65
CA ALA A 726 -3.90 13.17 -4.66
C ALA A 726 -2.70 12.88 -3.73
N THR A 727 -1.47 12.90 -4.26
CA THR A 727 -0.25 12.74 -3.45
C THR A 727 -0.10 13.87 -2.43
N VAL A 728 -0.36 15.13 -2.83
CA VAL A 728 -0.32 16.31 -1.93
C VAL A 728 -1.43 16.23 -0.88
N ASP A 729 -2.65 15.85 -1.28
CA ASP A 729 -3.77 15.70 -0.35
C ASP A 729 -3.49 14.61 0.70
N ASN A 730 -2.95 13.47 0.28
CA ASN A 730 -2.61 12.38 1.20
C ASN A 730 -1.45 12.76 2.14
N LEU A 731 -0.43 13.49 1.66
CA LEU A 731 0.63 14.03 2.51
C LEU A 731 0.06 14.95 3.59
N PHE A 732 -0.75 15.92 3.19
CA PHE A 732 -1.42 16.84 4.11
C PHE A 732 -2.25 16.09 5.15
N ALA A 733 -3.03 15.10 4.73
CA ALA A 733 -3.89 14.33 5.60
C ALA A 733 -3.11 13.44 6.57
N PHE A 734 -1.97 12.88 6.15
CA PHE A 734 -1.05 12.22 7.08
C PHE A 734 -0.53 13.19 8.13
N ASP A 735 -0.14 14.39 7.75
CA ASP A 735 0.35 15.37 8.72
C ASP A 735 -0.76 15.83 9.68
N ALA A 736 -1.95 16.10 9.16
CA ALA A 736 -3.13 16.43 9.97
C ALA A 736 -3.43 15.37 11.03
N THR A 737 -3.21 14.11 10.74
CA THR A 737 -3.51 12.99 11.65
C THR A 737 -2.33 12.55 12.50
N THR A 738 -1.08 12.76 12.06
CA THR A 738 0.11 12.18 12.71
C THR A 738 1.15 13.19 13.17
N GLN A 739 1.21 14.37 12.55
CA GLN A 739 2.26 15.37 12.74
C GLN A 739 3.68 14.83 12.47
N LEU A 740 3.81 13.89 11.53
CA LEU A 740 5.07 13.24 11.19
C LEU A 740 5.74 13.81 9.93
N ILE A 741 5.10 14.77 9.27
CA ILE A 741 5.65 15.43 8.08
C ILE A 741 6.45 16.66 8.51
N ASP A 742 7.71 16.72 8.12
CA ASP A 742 8.58 17.84 8.39
C ASP A 742 8.46 18.93 7.30
N ASP A 743 8.76 20.18 7.63
CA ASP A 743 8.63 21.34 6.73
C ASP A 743 9.34 21.17 5.38
N HIS A 744 10.53 20.55 5.38
CA HIS A 744 11.28 20.29 4.14
C HIS A 744 10.58 19.30 3.19
N GLN A 745 9.72 18.45 3.70
CA GLN A 745 8.97 17.49 2.87
C GLN A 745 7.84 18.19 2.11
N TYR A 746 7.22 19.20 2.71
CA TYR A 746 6.32 20.10 1.99
C TYR A 746 7.06 20.89 0.91
N ALA A 747 8.25 21.44 1.26
CA ALA A 747 9.09 22.18 0.33
C ALA A 747 9.48 21.31 -0.89
N LEU A 748 9.90 20.05 -0.67
CA LEU A 748 10.24 19.11 -1.75
C LEU A 748 9.09 18.93 -2.76
N LEU A 749 7.85 18.80 -2.30
CA LEU A 749 6.71 18.63 -3.21
C LEU A 749 6.29 19.96 -3.82
N ALA A 750 6.36 21.07 -3.10
CA ALA A 750 6.11 22.41 -3.65
C ALA A 750 7.09 22.71 -4.79
N ASP A 751 8.39 22.46 -4.60
CA ASP A 751 9.39 22.60 -5.65
C ASP A 751 9.09 21.74 -6.86
N ALA A 752 8.81 20.45 -6.63
CA ALA A 752 8.64 19.49 -7.71
C ALA A 752 7.37 19.69 -8.54
N TYR A 753 6.27 20.15 -7.94
CA TYR A 753 4.96 20.19 -8.60
C TYR A 753 4.48 21.59 -8.95
N LEU A 754 4.79 22.59 -8.10
CA LEU A 754 4.22 23.94 -8.19
C LEU A 754 5.23 25.00 -8.63
N LEU A 755 6.50 24.85 -8.24
CA LEU A 755 7.54 25.85 -8.54
C LEU A 755 8.42 25.44 -9.74
N ASP A 756 8.60 24.13 -10.01
CA ASP A 756 9.19 23.70 -11.28
C ASP A 756 8.30 24.10 -12.46
N ALA A 757 8.85 24.94 -13.35
CA ALA A 757 8.08 25.52 -14.45
C ALA A 757 7.49 24.47 -15.38
N ASN A 758 8.23 23.39 -15.68
CA ASN A 758 7.78 22.36 -16.61
C ASN A 758 6.62 21.55 -16.04
N THR A 759 6.70 21.19 -14.77
CA THR A 759 5.65 20.42 -14.08
C THR A 759 4.42 21.28 -13.86
N ARG A 760 4.59 22.51 -13.37
CA ARG A 760 3.51 23.46 -13.17
C ARG A 760 2.74 23.76 -14.46
N ASP A 761 3.44 24.03 -15.56
CA ASP A 761 2.82 24.33 -16.85
C ASP A 761 2.09 23.11 -17.40
N PHE A 762 2.64 21.91 -17.23
CA PHE A 762 1.94 20.66 -17.56
C PHE A 762 0.64 20.51 -16.76
N VAL A 763 0.67 20.74 -15.44
CA VAL A 763 -0.54 20.62 -14.61
C VAL A 763 -1.57 21.69 -14.99
N ARG A 764 -1.12 22.92 -15.25
CA ARG A 764 -2.00 24.04 -15.70
C ARG A 764 -2.70 23.69 -17.01
N GLU A 765 -1.99 23.11 -17.97
CA GLU A 765 -2.55 22.75 -19.28
C GLU A 765 -3.55 21.61 -19.19
N HIS A 766 -3.25 20.57 -18.41
CA HIS A 766 -4.01 19.33 -18.42
C HIS A 766 -5.09 19.24 -17.33
N ASN A 767 -4.86 19.85 -16.18
CA ASN A 767 -5.81 19.87 -15.06
C ASN A 767 -5.62 21.13 -14.18
N PRO A 768 -6.12 22.29 -14.60
CA PRO A 768 -5.96 23.53 -13.82
C PRO A 768 -6.59 23.45 -12.42
N HIS A 769 -7.61 22.62 -12.24
CA HIS A 769 -8.20 22.42 -10.91
C HIS A 769 -7.22 21.73 -9.96
N ALA A 770 -6.45 20.73 -10.45
CA ALA A 770 -5.42 20.08 -9.66
C ALA A 770 -4.32 21.07 -9.23
N LEU A 771 -3.94 22.01 -10.10
CA LEU A 771 -2.96 23.04 -9.75
C LEU A 771 -3.48 23.93 -8.60
N ARG A 772 -4.74 24.35 -8.70
CA ARG A 772 -5.38 25.13 -7.65
C ARG A 772 -5.49 24.34 -6.35
N ASP A 773 -5.98 23.11 -6.40
CA ASP A 773 -6.19 22.26 -5.23
C ASP A 773 -4.87 22.03 -4.48
N MET A 774 -3.77 21.70 -5.18
CA MET A 774 -2.45 21.53 -4.57
C MET A 774 -1.96 22.82 -3.90
N THR A 775 -2.11 23.98 -4.59
CA THR A 775 -1.68 25.27 -4.06
C THR A 775 -2.47 25.65 -2.81
N GLU A 776 -3.80 25.53 -2.84
CA GLU A 776 -4.67 25.77 -1.68
C GLU A 776 -4.34 24.83 -0.52
N ARG A 777 -4.04 23.56 -0.79
CA ARG A 777 -3.72 22.57 0.24
C ARG A 777 -2.38 22.86 0.93
N MET A 778 -1.38 23.30 0.17
CA MET A 778 -0.09 23.74 0.74
C MET A 778 -0.23 25.00 1.60
N LEU A 779 -1.05 25.96 1.15
CA LEU A 779 -1.35 27.16 1.93
C LEU A 779 -2.18 26.84 3.17
N GLU A 780 -3.10 25.88 3.11
CA GLU A 780 -3.85 25.39 4.27
C GLU A 780 -2.92 24.76 5.31
N ALA A 781 -1.90 23.98 4.89
CA ALA A 781 -0.90 23.43 5.81
C ALA A 781 -0.16 24.54 6.58
N GLN A 782 0.19 25.62 5.91
CA GLN A 782 0.81 26.79 6.55
C GLN A 782 -0.15 27.50 7.51
N GLN A 783 -1.40 27.73 7.10
CA GLN A 783 -2.42 28.38 7.91
C GLN A 783 -2.73 27.62 9.21
N ARG A 784 -2.70 26.30 9.14
CA ARG A 784 -2.92 25.40 10.29
C ARG A 784 -1.67 25.20 11.16
N GLY A 785 -0.51 25.75 10.76
CA GLY A 785 0.75 25.57 11.47
C GLY A 785 1.33 24.17 11.37
N MET A 786 0.95 23.41 10.36
CA MET A 786 1.51 22.11 10.01
C MET A 786 2.84 22.31 9.29
N TRP A 787 2.88 23.12 8.24
CA TRP A 787 4.10 23.66 7.66
C TRP A 787 4.52 24.92 8.44
N LYS A 788 5.40 24.77 9.42
CA LYS A 788 5.68 25.78 10.47
C LYS A 788 6.51 26.94 9.96
N GLU A 789 7.56 26.67 9.20
CA GLU A 789 8.53 27.65 8.70
C GLU A 789 8.58 27.64 7.16
N PRO A 790 7.51 28.09 6.47
CA PRO A 790 7.45 28.04 5.00
C PRO A 790 8.41 29.01 4.29
N GLY A 791 8.98 30.00 5.00
CA GLY A 791 9.91 30.95 4.40
C GLY A 791 9.35 31.64 3.15
N GLU A 792 10.14 31.63 2.07
CA GLU A 792 9.77 32.19 0.75
C GLU A 792 8.65 31.46 0.02
N TYR A 793 8.38 30.19 0.39
CA TYR A 793 7.30 29.40 -0.23
C TYR A 793 5.93 30.02 0.00
N ARG A 794 5.70 30.73 1.11
CA ARG A 794 4.42 31.38 1.37
C ARG A 794 4.09 32.39 0.26
N GLU A 795 4.99 33.35 0.03
CA GLU A 795 4.80 34.39 -0.98
C GLU A 795 4.70 33.78 -2.40
N ALA A 796 5.53 32.76 -2.69
CA ALA A 796 5.52 32.09 -3.97
C ALA A 796 4.16 31.39 -4.25
N LEU A 797 3.61 30.70 -3.26
CA LEU A 797 2.31 29.99 -3.40
C LEU A 797 1.12 30.95 -3.40
N GLU A 798 1.14 32.04 -2.62
CA GLU A 798 0.11 33.07 -2.67
C GLU A 798 0.08 33.76 -4.04
N ASN A 799 1.24 34.08 -4.61
CA ASN A 799 1.34 34.63 -5.97
C ASN A 799 0.85 33.64 -7.03
N LEU A 800 1.21 32.36 -6.92
CA LEU A 800 0.73 31.32 -7.82
C LEU A 800 -0.81 31.20 -7.77
N LEU A 801 -1.40 31.27 -6.57
CA LEU A 801 -2.86 31.21 -6.43
C LEU A 801 -3.54 32.41 -7.10
N LEU A 802 -2.98 33.61 -6.96
CA LEU A 802 -3.48 34.81 -7.64
C LEU A 802 -3.39 34.67 -9.16
N ASP A 803 -2.28 34.16 -9.69
CA ASP A 803 -2.13 33.91 -11.14
C ASP A 803 -3.19 32.91 -11.65
N ILE A 804 -3.49 31.86 -10.87
CA ILE A 804 -4.53 30.87 -11.22
C ILE A 804 -5.92 31.52 -11.23
N GLU A 805 -6.20 32.42 -10.29
CA GLU A 805 -7.48 33.12 -10.21
C GLU A 805 -7.67 34.15 -11.34
N GLU A 806 -6.60 34.77 -11.81
CA GLU A 806 -6.63 35.69 -12.96
C GLU A 806 -6.89 34.94 -14.28
N ASP A 807 -6.44 33.69 -14.40
CA ASP A 807 -6.62 32.82 -15.59
C ASP A 807 -8.00 32.13 -15.63
N SER A 808 -8.77 32.14 -14.53
CA SER A 808 -10.08 31.46 -14.37
C SER A 808 -11.25 32.36 -14.69
#